data_682a090ad44ef58c5f09451504bcdddc
#
_entry.id   682a090ad44ef58c5f09451504bcdddc
#
_cell.length_a   1.000
_cell.length_b   1.000
_cell.length_c   1.000
_cell.angle_alpha   90.00
_cell.angle_beta   90.00
_cell.angle_gamma   90.00
#
_symmetry.space_group_name_H-M   'P 1'
#
loop_
_entity.id
_entity.type
_entity.pdbx_description
1 polymer ?
#
loop_
_entity_poly.entity_id
_entity_poly.type
_entity_poly.pdbx_seq_one_letter_code
_entity_poly.pdbx_strand_id
1 'polypeptide(L)'
;MLSFSKFEHTNYTKSPFTYTEPLSCDYKVTVNGTQIPVYTCRISQNPINSYYPGYQRPINQTELVSFVNLVSDEVLEFEVEILKNISKAELRPYSKGITCKKSANKVSFTIKSHGQFVLTTGDFHGCLYIFNSAPVICEDSGQVTHYFGPGIHMPGKITLHDNESIYVHRDALVFGCIYAENAKNIKVFGNGLFDDSGEERFSRRCYENFTNGNLRLYDCADVQVNGVLFRNSAIWCVSLFHCDGVVLDNIKVFGQWRYNTDGIDIVNSQNITVKNTFVHSFDDTICIKGIDRYIHADCENILVENCVLWCDWGRCCEFGFETACRECKNVTFRYCDILRAANVALDIQNGDCAEIHHVLFDNIRVEYNACDYAPEISADPCYRYGGEGSLYVPILINIVNTRFREVYHFTERAYIDLTGVQVATVHDVEYRNIQVYYDERIPKLSGKYNVPIEISSCLEGVTHYNIRVSGISVNNVALCEENAVLNIRNVENFTLQAGDFSQMKKNTVDPQNQLYTRNRVNILNSAGKGIRVLFAGNSITRHGPKEEIGWHGNHGMAASCAARDYVHILMERIQQAAPDAVFCVAQVADWEFNYKNPGSLYDCYAQAKDFGADVLIARFVENCPYNEFDEEIFSQEYERFLDYLGAKAVIYTTGFWNHPGDHAICRIAEKHGAKAIVLGDLGELDEMKAPGLFEHPGVCHHPGDLGMRAIADRIWPYLLDSLHRL
;
A
#
# COMPACT_ATOMS: atom_id res chain seq x y z
N MET A 1 -10.49 23.78 15.30
CA MET A 1 -9.64 23.64 16.54
C MET A 1 -9.27 22.19 16.69
N LEU A 2 -7.98 21.89 16.91
CA LEU A 2 -7.50 20.53 17.13
C LEU A 2 -8.13 19.95 18.40
N SER A 3 -8.75 18.80 18.28
CA SER A 3 -9.22 17.98 19.39
C SER A 3 -8.73 16.55 19.21
N PHE A 4 -8.56 15.82 20.29
CA PHE A 4 -8.09 14.44 20.28
C PHE A 4 -8.71 13.65 21.43
N SER A 5 -8.82 12.34 21.29
CA SER A 5 -9.41 11.48 22.31
C SER A 5 -8.58 11.44 23.59
N LYS A 6 -9.27 11.53 24.72
CA LYS A 6 -8.74 11.33 26.07
C LYS A 6 -9.63 10.32 26.79
N PHE A 7 -9.23 9.07 26.78
CA PHE A 7 -9.94 8.00 27.48
C PHE A 7 -9.52 8.00 28.96
N GLU A 8 -9.96 9.03 29.68
CA GLU A 8 -9.62 9.22 31.09
C GLU A 8 -10.76 8.71 31.97
N HIS A 9 -10.38 8.22 33.13
CA HIS A 9 -11.31 7.76 34.14
C HIS A 9 -12.08 8.95 34.75
N THR A 10 -13.32 9.13 34.32
CA THR A 10 -14.23 10.05 34.98
C THR A 10 -15.24 9.25 35.79
N ASN A 11 -15.11 9.35 37.15
CA ASN A 11 -16.06 8.92 38.16
C ASN A 11 -17.15 7.92 37.73
N TYR A 12 -16.74 6.67 37.61
CA TYR A 12 -17.70 5.58 37.39
C TYR A 12 -18.49 5.35 38.68
N THR A 13 -19.72 5.85 38.76
CA THR A 13 -20.52 5.87 39.97
C THR A 13 -21.05 4.50 40.43
N LYS A 14 -20.75 3.41 39.71
CA LYS A 14 -21.33 2.08 40.02
C LYS A 14 -20.39 0.86 39.90
N SER A 15 -19.10 1.03 39.63
CA SER A 15 -18.19 -0.12 39.56
C SER A 15 -16.96 0.06 40.47
N PRO A 16 -16.54 -0.97 41.21
CA PRO A 16 -15.30 -0.94 41.98
C PRO A 16 -14.05 -1.10 41.13
N PHE A 17 -14.18 -1.27 39.81
CA PHE A 17 -13.06 -1.46 38.89
C PHE A 17 -12.58 -0.13 38.32
N THR A 18 -11.30 0.13 38.49
CA THR A 18 -10.59 1.22 37.82
C THR A 18 -10.02 0.67 36.53
N TYR A 19 -10.43 1.19 35.38
CA TYR A 19 -9.81 0.90 34.09
C TYR A 19 -8.98 2.10 33.66
N THR A 20 -7.79 1.85 33.16
CA THR A 20 -6.94 2.85 32.52
C THR A 20 -6.58 2.36 31.13
N GLU A 21 -6.91 3.14 30.11
CA GLU A 21 -6.56 2.79 28.74
C GLU A 21 -5.03 2.77 28.58
N PRO A 22 -4.44 1.66 28.09
CA PRO A 22 -3.00 1.52 28.01
C PRO A 22 -2.36 2.51 27.04
N LEU A 23 -1.33 3.22 27.51
CA LEU A 23 -0.54 4.13 26.70
C LEU A 23 0.58 3.37 25.96
N SER A 24 0.95 3.90 24.80
CA SER A 24 2.06 3.38 24.00
C SER A 24 3.41 3.60 24.70
N CYS A 25 4.24 2.56 24.66
CA CYS A 25 5.66 2.64 25.01
C CYS A 25 6.55 2.89 23.78
N ASP A 26 6.00 2.85 22.56
CA ASP A 26 6.75 2.94 21.32
C ASP A 26 6.82 4.34 20.73
N TYR A 27 5.84 5.19 21.05
CA TYR A 27 5.69 6.50 20.42
C TYR A 27 5.30 7.61 21.40
N LYS A 28 5.87 8.80 21.15
CA LYS A 28 5.32 10.06 21.65
C LYS A 28 4.95 10.93 20.46
N VAL A 29 3.75 11.47 20.48
CA VAL A 29 3.21 12.26 19.36
C VAL A 29 2.91 13.68 19.81
N THR A 30 3.43 14.64 19.07
CA THR A 30 3.13 16.07 19.20
C THR A 30 2.45 16.53 17.93
N VAL A 31 1.30 17.20 18.05
CA VAL A 31 0.54 17.75 16.92
C VAL A 31 0.32 19.24 17.15
N ASN A 32 0.72 20.08 16.20
CA ASN A 32 0.66 21.55 16.30
C ASN A 32 1.26 22.06 17.63
N GLY A 33 2.39 21.49 18.05
CA GLY A 33 3.07 21.84 19.31
C GLY A 33 2.45 21.26 20.59
N THR A 34 1.33 20.52 20.50
CA THR A 34 0.67 19.91 21.66
C THR A 34 0.97 18.41 21.73
N GLN A 35 1.54 17.93 22.81
CA GLN A 35 1.71 16.49 23.03
C GLN A 35 0.34 15.85 23.32
N ILE A 36 0.04 14.76 22.62
CA ILE A 36 -1.23 14.04 22.72
C ILE A 36 -1.01 12.62 23.25
N PRO A 37 -2.02 12.01 23.90
CA PRO A 37 -1.94 10.62 24.33
C PRO A 37 -1.89 9.69 23.12
N VAL A 38 -1.05 8.67 23.21
CA VAL A 38 -0.95 7.58 22.22
C VAL A 38 -1.35 6.30 22.92
N TYR A 39 -2.40 5.67 22.44
CA TYR A 39 -2.94 4.44 23.02
C TYR A 39 -2.44 3.22 22.28
N THR A 40 -2.65 2.04 22.87
CA THR A 40 -2.30 0.76 22.25
C THR A 40 -3.55 -0.06 21.96
N CYS A 41 -3.47 -0.89 20.91
CA CYS A 41 -4.42 -1.97 20.71
C CYS A 41 -3.69 -3.25 20.27
N ARG A 42 -4.33 -4.38 20.50
CA ARG A 42 -3.81 -5.69 20.16
C ARG A 42 -4.24 -6.06 18.75
N ILE A 43 -3.30 -6.59 17.98
CA ILE A 43 -3.54 -7.15 16.65
C ILE A 43 -2.93 -8.54 16.54
N SER A 44 -3.20 -9.23 15.47
CA SER A 44 -2.51 -10.45 15.08
C SER A 44 -1.03 -10.17 14.83
N GLN A 45 -0.17 -11.09 15.21
CA GLN A 45 1.24 -11.02 14.87
C GLN A 45 1.45 -11.31 13.37
N ASN A 46 2.30 -10.51 12.72
CA ASN A 46 2.70 -10.70 11.34
C ASN A 46 4.20 -10.99 11.23
N PRO A 47 4.61 -11.98 10.44
CA PRO A 47 3.76 -12.98 9.77
C PRO A 47 3.04 -13.86 10.77
N ILE A 48 1.98 -14.53 10.32
CA ILE A 48 1.36 -15.58 11.12
C ILE A 48 2.34 -16.75 11.16
N ASN A 49 3.01 -16.93 12.28
CA ASN A 49 4.20 -17.76 12.38
C ASN A 49 4.01 -19.07 13.13
N SER A 50 2.84 -19.38 13.62
CA SER A 50 2.57 -20.66 14.25
C SER A 50 1.10 -21.03 14.24
N TYR A 51 0.85 -22.33 14.13
CA TYR A 51 -0.47 -22.92 14.30
C TYR A 51 -0.98 -22.65 15.71
N TYR A 52 -2.25 -22.34 15.86
CA TYR A 52 -2.93 -22.24 17.14
C TYR A 52 -4.10 -23.22 17.19
N PRO A 53 -4.20 -24.04 18.25
CA PRO A 53 -5.32 -24.95 18.40
C PRO A 53 -6.56 -24.18 18.86
N GLY A 54 -7.70 -24.47 18.25
CA GLY A 54 -8.98 -23.91 18.65
C GLY A 54 -9.32 -22.59 17.96
N TYR A 55 -10.31 -21.87 18.52
CA TYR A 55 -10.93 -20.69 17.92
C TYR A 55 -10.54 -19.38 18.61
N GLN A 56 -9.65 -19.44 19.57
CA GLN A 56 -9.10 -18.29 20.26
C GLN A 56 -7.60 -18.25 20.03
N ARG A 57 -7.14 -17.18 19.40
CA ARG A 57 -5.71 -16.98 19.18
C ARG A 57 -5.01 -16.75 20.52
N PRO A 58 -3.91 -17.44 20.83
CA PRO A 58 -3.17 -17.20 22.06
C PRO A 58 -2.45 -15.85 22.04
N ILE A 59 -2.38 -15.20 23.19
CA ILE A 59 -1.80 -13.86 23.33
C ILE A 59 -0.36 -13.76 22.84
N ASN A 60 0.44 -14.81 22.96
CA ASN A 60 1.83 -14.86 22.47
C ASN A 60 1.95 -14.87 20.93
N GLN A 61 0.86 -15.02 20.22
CA GLN A 61 0.78 -14.87 18.76
C GLN A 61 0.12 -13.55 18.35
N THR A 62 0.17 -12.57 19.20
CA THR A 62 -0.37 -11.22 18.96
C THR A 62 0.70 -10.18 19.24
N GLU A 63 0.53 -8.99 18.73
CA GLU A 63 1.38 -7.85 19.00
C GLU A 63 0.58 -6.60 19.31
N LEU A 64 1.25 -5.56 19.79
CA LEU A 64 0.62 -4.27 20.06
C LEU A 64 0.99 -3.28 18.95
N VAL A 65 -0.01 -2.56 18.49
CA VAL A 65 0.15 -1.35 17.68
C VAL A 65 -0.32 -0.14 18.48
N SER A 66 0.09 1.03 18.03
CA SER A 66 -0.28 2.29 18.68
C SER A 66 -1.31 3.02 17.84
N PHE A 67 -2.16 3.86 18.46
CA PHE A 67 -3.07 4.71 17.73
C PHE A 67 -3.31 6.06 18.40
N VAL A 68 -3.66 7.05 17.57
CA VAL A 68 -4.18 8.35 17.98
C VAL A 68 -5.48 8.62 17.24
N ASN A 69 -6.48 9.16 17.94
CA ASN A 69 -7.74 9.57 17.35
C ASN A 69 -7.89 11.07 17.47
N LEU A 70 -7.91 11.74 16.33
CA LEU A 70 -7.93 13.18 16.16
C LEU A 70 -9.25 13.62 15.52
N VAL A 71 -9.70 14.78 15.93
CA VAL A 71 -10.90 15.42 15.37
C VAL A 71 -10.53 16.87 15.03
N SER A 72 -10.30 17.15 13.74
CA SER A 72 -9.83 18.47 13.33
C SER A 72 -10.02 18.74 11.84
N ASP A 73 -10.49 19.94 11.52
CA ASP A 73 -10.53 20.49 10.16
C ASP A 73 -9.26 21.31 9.81
N GLU A 74 -8.30 21.40 10.73
CA GLU A 74 -7.08 22.16 10.56
C GLU A 74 -5.98 21.34 9.89
N VAL A 75 -4.97 22.02 9.37
CA VAL A 75 -3.72 21.40 8.97
C VAL A 75 -2.98 20.93 10.22
N LEU A 76 -2.55 19.68 10.23
CA LEU A 76 -1.92 19.05 11.36
C LEU A 76 -0.43 18.82 11.08
N GLU A 77 0.42 19.49 11.86
CA GLU A 77 1.87 19.31 11.84
C GLU A 77 2.27 18.31 12.92
N PHE A 78 2.79 17.16 12.49
CA PHE A 78 3.19 16.08 13.39
C PHE A 78 4.69 16.10 13.65
N GLU A 79 5.05 15.90 14.91
CA GLU A 79 6.36 15.43 15.36
C GLU A 79 6.14 14.13 16.16
N VAL A 80 6.67 13.02 15.64
CA VAL A 80 6.58 11.69 16.26
C VAL A 80 7.95 11.27 16.74
N GLU A 81 8.16 11.15 18.06
CA GLU A 81 9.34 10.54 18.63
C GLU A 81 9.10 9.03 18.75
N ILE A 82 9.97 8.25 18.12
CA ILE A 82 9.91 6.78 18.09
C ILE A 82 10.89 6.26 19.12
N LEU A 83 10.38 5.50 20.11
CA LEU A 83 11.13 5.04 21.28
C LEU A 83 11.78 3.66 21.09
N LYS A 84 11.66 3.09 19.91
CA LYS A 84 12.28 1.82 19.48
C LYS A 84 13.25 2.06 18.32
N ASN A 85 14.07 1.06 18.02
CA ASN A 85 14.95 1.12 16.86
C ASN A 85 14.15 1.08 15.55
N ILE A 86 14.53 1.94 14.62
CA ILE A 86 13.86 2.07 13.34
C ILE A 86 14.86 2.09 12.18
N SER A 87 14.57 1.35 11.12
CA SER A 87 15.33 1.38 9.87
C SER A 87 14.86 2.52 8.96
N LYS A 88 13.56 2.66 8.77
CA LYS A 88 12.95 3.76 8.00
C LYS A 88 11.62 4.18 8.63
N ALA A 89 11.02 5.26 8.13
CA ALA A 89 9.68 5.69 8.54
C ALA A 89 8.90 6.12 7.30
N GLU A 90 7.72 5.56 7.11
CA GLU A 90 6.85 5.81 5.97
C GLU A 90 5.42 5.99 6.42
N LEU A 91 4.75 7.00 5.89
CA LEU A 91 3.33 7.23 6.15
C LEU A 91 2.51 6.65 4.99
N ARG A 92 1.59 5.78 5.34
CA ARG A 92 0.68 5.10 4.41
C ARG A 92 -0.74 5.62 4.56
N PRO A 93 -1.62 5.51 3.55
CA PRO A 93 -1.34 4.97 2.21
C PRO A 93 -0.42 5.87 1.39
N TYR A 94 0.37 5.29 0.51
CA TYR A 94 1.23 6.05 -0.41
C TYR A 94 0.43 6.98 -1.33
N SER A 95 -0.81 6.64 -1.61
CA SER A 95 -1.74 7.47 -2.41
C SER A 95 -1.95 8.88 -1.85
N LYS A 96 -1.69 9.09 -0.55
CA LYS A 96 -1.83 10.42 0.08
C LYS A 96 -0.64 11.33 -0.18
N GLY A 97 0.47 10.81 -0.72
CA GLY A 97 1.64 11.60 -1.11
C GLY A 97 2.30 12.39 0.02
N ILE A 98 2.24 11.88 1.25
CA ILE A 98 2.79 12.59 2.42
C ILE A 98 4.20 12.09 2.69
N THR A 99 5.17 13.00 2.63
CA THR A 99 6.57 12.70 2.89
C THR A 99 6.91 12.86 4.36
N CYS A 100 7.59 11.85 4.91
CA CYS A 100 8.17 11.89 6.25
C CYS A 100 9.59 12.46 6.23
N LYS A 101 9.86 13.45 7.09
CA LYS A 101 11.22 13.93 7.35
C LYS A 101 11.73 13.25 8.62
N LYS A 102 12.76 12.40 8.49
CA LYS A 102 13.37 11.69 9.62
C LYS A 102 14.60 12.41 10.13
N SER A 103 14.72 12.56 11.44
CA SER A 103 15.93 13.08 12.11
C SER A 103 16.16 12.25 13.38
N ALA A 104 17.17 11.41 13.39
CA ALA A 104 17.43 10.42 14.43
C ALA A 104 16.17 9.54 14.70
N ASN A 105 15.62 9.58 15.91
CA ASN A 105 14.41 8.87 16.31
C ASN A 105 13.13 9.69 16.15
N LYS A 106 13.19 10.87 15.52
CA LYS A 106 12.04 11.74 15.27
C LYS A 106 11.64 11.74 13.83
N VAL A 107 10.35 11.75 13.59
CA VAL A 107 9.73 11.83 12.26
C VAL A 107 8.73 12.99 12.26
N SER A 108 8.81 13.86 11.25
CA SER A 108 7.85 14.94 11.08
C SER A 108 7.18 14.87 9.71
N PHE A 109 5.91 15.22 9.67
CA PHE A 109 5.09 15.28 8.46
C PHE A 109 3.87 16.17 8.70
N THR A 110 3.17 16.49 7.60
CA THR A 110 1.97 17.35 7.64
C THR A 110 0.78 16.64 7.03
N ILE A 111 -0.34 16.59 7.75
CA ILE A 111 -1.63 16.08 7.26
C ILE A 111 -2.54 17.27 7.00
N LYS A 112 -3.08 17.38 5.76
CA LYS A 112 -3.92 18.51 5.31
C LYS A 112 -5.38 18.14 5.13
N SER A 113 -5.77 16.90 5.37
CA SER A 113 -7.13 16.40 5.12
C SER A 113 -7.55 15.39 6.17
N HIS A 114 -8.84 15.16 6.27
CA HIS A 114 -9.35 14.00 7.00
C HIS A 114 -8.87 12.70 6.33
N GLY A 115 -8.79 11.65 7.11
CA GLY A 115 -8.42 10.33 6.63
C GLY A 115 -7.78 9.46 7.70
N GLN A 116 -7.40 8.28 7.26
CA GLN A 116 -6.76 7.29 8.10
C GLN A 116 -5.36 7.02 7.54
N PHE A 117 -4.38 7.03 8.43
CA PHE A 117 -2.97 6.90 8.08
C PHE A 117 -2.29 5.89 8.99
N VAL A 118 -1.23 5.28 8.48
CA VAL A 118 -0.40 4.34 9.24
C VAL A 118 1.07 4.73 9.08
N LEU A 119 1.72 5.07 10.19
CA LEU A 119 3.17 5.25 10.20
C LEU A 119 3.83 3.89 10.46
N THR A 120 4.57 3.41 9.47
CA THR A 120 5.39 2.19 9.56
C THR A 120 6.86 2.55 9.79
N THR A 121 7.60 1.69 10.51
CA THR A 121 8.98 1.98 10.96
C THR A 121 10.02 0.99 10.44
N GLY A 122 9.85 0.53 9.21
CA GLY A 122 10.72 -0.41 8.49
C GLY A 122 9.99 -1.67 8.05
N ASP A 123 9.04 -2.11 8.84
CA ASP A 123 8.13 -3.21 8.58
C ASP A 123 6.71 -2.82 9.06
N PHE A 124 5.80 -3.79 9.13
CA PHE A 124 4.44 -3.57 9.61
C PHE A 124 4.26 -3.83 11.11
N HIS A 125 5.35 -4.15 11.85
CA HIS A 125 5.30 -4.39 13.28
C HIS A 125 5.22 -3.11 14.09
N GLY A 126 4.40 -3.12 15.13
CA GLY A 126 4.30 -2.00 16.08
C GLY A 126 4.03 -0.66 15.40
N CYS A 127 3.17 -0.59 14.42
CA CYS A 127 2.80 0.62 13.68
C CYS A 127 2.10 1.66 14.57
N LEU A 128 2.02 2.88 14.07
CA LEU A 128 1.19 3.94 14.64
C LEU A 128 0.05 4.28 13.69
N TYR A 129 -1.20 4.00 14.09
CA TYR A 129 -2.39 4.44 13.36
C TYR A 129 -2.73 5.88 13.73
N ILE A 130 -3.05 6.67 12.73
CA ILE A 130 -3.41 8.08 12.88
C ILE A 130 -4.76 8.28 12.21
N PHE A 131 -5.79 8.46 13.02
CA PHE A 131 -7.14 8.74 12.54
C PHE A 131 -7.41 10.22 12.70
N ASN A 132 -7.69 10.92 11.59
CA ASN A 132 -8.12 12.32 11.61
C ASN A 132 -9.51 12.42 10.97
N SER A 133 -10.49 12.79 11.77
CA SER A 133 -11.90 12.88 11.37
C SER A 133 -12.44 14.30 11.47
N ALA A 134 -13.48 14.60 10.67
CA ALA A 134 -14.31 15.76 10.92
C ALA A 134 -15.03 15.63 12.28
N PRO A 135 -15.33 16.75 12.96
CA PRO A 135 -16.14 16.73 14.18
C PRO A 135 -17.55 16.18 13.89
N VAL A 136 -17.94 15.14 14.60
CA VAL A 136 -19.32 14.64 14.63
C VAL A 136 -19.92 15.05 15.97
N ILE A 137 -20.81 16.05 15.93
CA ILE A 137 -21.33 16.72 17.12
C ILE A 137 -22.78 16.29 17.35
N CYS A 138 -23.16 16.06 18.59
CA CYS A 138 -24.53 15.96 19.04
C CYS A 138 -24.97 17.34 19.56
N GLU A 139 -25.84 18.03 18.85
CA GLU A 139 -26.32 19.37 19.21
C GLU A 139 -27.28 19.33 20.40
N ASP A 140 -28.07 18.27 20.52
CA ASP A 140 -29.04 18.08 21.60
C ASP A 140 -29.01 16.65 22.12
N SER A 141 -28.40 16.45 23.29
CA SER A 141 -28.32 15.14 23.95
C SER A 141 -29.67 14.57 24.36
N GLY A 142 -30.72 15.41 24.48
CA GLY A 142 -32.09 14.97 24.80
C GLY A 142 -32.82 14.31 23.63
N GLN A 143 -32.30 14.43 22.42
CA GLN A 143 -32.87 13.80 21.21
C GLN A 143 -32.17 12.47 20.84
N VAL A 144 -31.20 12.03 21.64
CA VAL A 144 -30.47 10.79 21.40
C VAL A 144 -30.90 9.74 22.40
N THR A 145 -31.23 8.53 21.94
CA THR A 145 -31.68 7.45 22.80
C THR A 145 -30.61 7.01 23.80
N HIS A 146 -29.38 6.85 23.31
CA HIS A 146 -28.21 6.51 24.13
C HIS A 146 -27.11 7.56 23.94
N TYR A 147 -26.80 8.30 24.98
CA TYR A 147 -25.73 9.31 24.95
C TYR A 147 -24.55 8.88 25.82
N PHE A 148 -23.40 8.64 25.16
CA PHE A 148 -22.14 8.35 25.84
C PHE A 148 -21.24 9.59 25.78
N GLY A 149 -21.23 10.36 26.87
CA GLY A 149 -20.33 11.49 27.07
C GLY A 149 -18.89 11.04 27.36
N PRO A 150 -17.97 12.00 27.63
CA PRO A 150 -16.58 11.68 27.99
C PRO A 150 -16.49 10.67 29.14
N GLY A 151 -15.57 9.71 29.04
CA GLY A 151 -15.28 8.72 30.07
C GLY A 151 -15.51 7.28 29.63
N ILE A 152 -15.47 6.38 30.60
CA ILE A 152 -15.58 4.94 30.39
C ILE A 152 -16.98 4.46 30.73
N HIS A 153 -17.61 3.74 29.80
CA HIS A 153 -18.96 3.23 29.91
C HIS A 153 -18.97 1.71 29.72
N MET A 154 -19.80 1.00 30.47
CA MET A 154 -19.93 -0.47 30.42
C MET A 154 -21.39 -0.91 30.28
N PRO A 155 -22.08 -0.54 29.18
CA PRO A 155 -23.48 -0.92 28.99
C PRO A 155 -23.64 -2.41 28.65
N GLY A 156 -22.60 -3.08 28.17
CA GLY A 156 -22.69 -4.40 27.57
C GLY A 156 -23.43 -4.35 26.23
N LYS A 157 -24.34 -5.30 25.98
CA LYS A 157 -25.14 -5.35 24.75
C LYS A 157 -26.20 -4.23 24.74
N ILE A 158 -26.12 -3.34 23.76
CA ILE A 158 -27.08 -2.27 23.52
C ILE A 158 -28.02 -2.74 22.39
N THR A 159 -29.30 -2.88 22.70
CA THR A 159 -30.30 -3.23 21.68
C THR A 159 -31.01 -1.98 21.20
N LEU A 160 -31.08 -1.79 19.88
CA LEU A 160 -31.74 -0.65 19.26
C LEU A 160 -33.03 -1.09 18.54
N HIS A 161 -34.02 -0.22 18.60
CA HIS A 161 -35.30 -0.33 17.96
C HIS A 161 -35.55 0.79 16.95
N ASP A 162 -36.70 0.83 16.32
CA ASP A 162 -37.11 1.84 15.34
C ASP A 162 -36.84 3.28 15.85
N ASN A 163 -36.21 4.10 15.03
CA ASN A 163 -35.95 5.52 15.28
C ASN A 163 -35.03 5.80 16.47
N GLU A 164 -34.29 4.80 16.94
CA GLU A 164 -33.33 4.98 18.03
C GLU A 164 -31.94 5.36 17.54
N SER A 165 -31.19 6.02 18.42
CA SER A 165 -29.87 6.51 18.10
C SER A 165 -28.88 6.40 19.25
N ILE A 166 -27.60 6.27 18.88
CA ILE A 166 -26.46 6.29 19.79
C ILE A 166 -25.53 7.43 19.39
N TYR A 167 -25.18 8.26 20.35
CA TYR A 167 -24.06 9.19 20.23
C TYR A 167 -22.91 8.79 21.12
N VAL A 168 -21.68 8.83 20.58
CA VAL A 168 -20.45 8.47 21.29
C VAL A 168 -19.46 9.62 21.19
N HIS A 169 -19.29 10.35 22.30
CA HIS A 169 -18.33 11.45 22.36
C HIS A 169 -16.91 10.95 22.07
N ARG A 170 -16.06 11.77 21.43
CA ARG A 170 -14.67 11.38 21.09
C ARG A 170 -13.85 10.88 22.27
N ASP A 171 -14.15 11.35 23.48
CA ASP A 171 -13.48 10.96 24.74
C ASP A 171 -14.24 9.82 25.46
N ALA A 172 -15.19 9.18 24.81
CA ALA A 172 -15.92 8.05 25.35
C ALA A 172 -15.28 6.73 24.89
N LEU A 173 -15.06 5.83 25.86
CA LEU A 173 -14.71 4.44 25.66
C LEU A 173 -15.88 3.59 26.17
N VAL A 174 -16.54 2.87 25.27
CA VAL A 174 -17.75 2.10 25.56
C VAL A 174 -17.44 0.60 25.45
N PHE A 175 -17.42 -0.10 26.57
CA PHE A 175 -17.31 -1.56 26.62
C PHE A 175 -18.67 -2.20 26.35
N GLY A 176 -18.84 -2.71 25.15
CA GLY A 176 -20.09 -3.33 24.72
C GLY A 176 -20.24 -3.38 23.23
N CYS A 177 -21.37 -3.91 22.80
CA CYS A 177 -21.72 -4.11 21.40
C CYS A 177 -23.12 -3.59 21.09
N ILE A 178 -23.38 -3.31 19.81
CA ILE A 178 -24.63 -2.80 19.29
C ILE A 178 -25.38 -3.91 18.56
N TYR A 179 -26.63 -4.07 18.85
CA TYR A 179 -27.52 -5.04 18.23
C TYR A 179 -28.82 -4.40 17.80
N ALA A 180 -29.31 -4.72 16.61
CA ALA A 180 -30.64 -4.39 16.18
C ALA A 180 -31.21 -5.52 15.31
N GLU A 181 -32.50 -5.76 15.41
CA GLU A 181 -33.22 -6.76 14.64
C GLU A 181 -34.62 -6.24 14.28
N ASN A 182 -35.00 -6.38 13.00
CA ASN A 182 -36.29 -5.91 12.47
C ASN A 182 -36.56 -4.42 12.78
N ALA A 183 -35.52 -3.58 12.67
CA ALA A 183 -35.57 -2.18 13.05
C ALA A 183 -35.17 -1.23 11.91
N LYS A 184 -35.71 -0.01 11.93
CA LYS A 184 -35.43 0.99 10.89
C LYS A 184 -35.15 2.37 11.44
N ASN A 185 -34.52 3.21 10.60
CA ASN A 185 -34.13 4.59 10.91
C ASN A 185 -33.24 4.67 12.17
N ILE A 186 -32.18 3.86 12.18
CA ILE A 186 -31.21 3.79 13.26
C ILE A 186 -30.03 4.71 12.95
N LYS A 187 -29.49 5.39 13.96
CA LYS A 187 -28.29 6.21 13.84
C LYS A 187 -27.29 5.88 14.93
N VAL A 188 -26.04 5.60 14.54
CA VAL A 188 -24.89 5.48 15.44
C VAL A 188 -23.84 6.48 14.99
N PHE A 189 -23.51 7.46 15.82
CA PHE A 189 -22.64 8.54 15.38
C PHE A 189 -21.77 9.11 16.51
N GLY A 190 -20.69 9.75 16.14
CA GLY A 190 -19.71 10.31 17.07
C GLY A 190 -18.28 10.00 16.63
N ASN A 191 -17.32 10.30 17.49
CA ASN A 191 -15.91 9.99 17.25
C ASN A 191 -15.30 9.15 18.39
N GLY A 192 -16.14 8.48 19.20
CA GLY A 192 -15.72 7.66 20.33
C GLY A 192 -15.49 6.19 19.94
N LEU A 193 -15.09 5.38 20.89
CA LEU A 193 -14.62 4.01 20.72
C LEU A 193 -15.51 3.00 21.40
N PHE A 194 -15.97 2.00 20.66
CA PHE A 194 -16.56 0.76 21.18
C PHE A 194 -15.50 -0.33 21.29
N ASP A 195 -15.46 -1.00 22.43
CA ASP A 195 -14.58 -2.13 22.73
C ASP A 195 -15.41 -3.35 23.09
N ASP A 196 -15.27 -4.41 22.32
CA ASP A 196 -16.06 -5.66 22.49
C ASP A 196 -15.23 -6.75 23.20
N SER A 197 -14.17 -6.38 23.91
CA SER A 197 -13.29 -7.34 24.61
C SER A 197 -14.00 -8.15 25.71
N GLY A 198 -15.13 -7.66 26.19
CA GLY A 198 -15.97 -8.36 27.16
C GLY A 198 -16.81 -9.50 26.59
N GLU A 199 -16.93 -9.58 25.27
CA GLU A 199 -17.68 -10.65 24.59
C GLU A 199 -16.80 -11.86 24.32
N GLU A 200 -17.39 -13.04 24.41
CA GLU A 200 -16.72 -14.29 24.07
C GLU A 200 -17.42 -14.97 22.90
N ARG A 201 -16.64 -15.74 22.16
CA ARG A 201 -17.16 -16.57 21.10
C ARG A 201 -17.84 -17.80 21.70
N PHE A 202 -19.18 -17.87 21.62
CA PHE A 202 -19.96 -18.98 22.21
C PHE A 202 -19.93 -20.24 21.38
N SER A 203 -19.78 -20.15 20.07
CA SER A 203 -19.82 -21.29 19.17
C SER A 203 -18.49 -21.47 18.44
N ARG A 204 -18.15 -22.72 18.20
CA ARG A 204 -17.07 -23.08 17.27
C ARG A 204 -17.41 -22.74 15.82
N ARG A 205 -18.69 -22.55 15.53
CA ARG A 205 -19.20 -22.17 14.21
C ARG A 205 -19.79 -20.79 14.30
N CYS A 206 -19.14 -19.84 13.65
CA CYS A 206 -19.52 -18.42 13.72
C CYS A 206 -20.96 -18.13 13.36
N TYR A 207 -21.56 -18.92 12.52
CA TYR A 207 -22.93 -18.76 12.01
C TYR A 207 -24.01 -19.49 12.80
N GLU A 208 -23.69 -20.28 13.81
CA GLU A 208 -24.72 -20.93 14.60
C GLU A 208 -25.49 -19.96 15.48
N ASN A 209 -24.86 -18.88 15.91
CA ASN A 209 -25.46 -17.89 16.78
C ASN A 209 -25.48 -16.47 16.19
N PHE A 210 -24.74 -16.17 15.13
CA PHE A 210 -24.63 -14.85 14.49
C PHE A 210 -24.56 -13.66 15.47
N THR A 211 -23.93 -13.82 16.62
CA THR A 211 -24.29 -12.95 17.73
C THR A 211 -23.17 -12.11 18.31
N ASN A 212 -21.93 -12.38 18.02
CA ASN A 212 -20.85 -11.72 18.75
C ASN A 212 -20.00 -10.86 17.82
N GLY A 213 -20.09 -9.56 17.96
CA GLY A 213 -19.36 -8.55 17.22
C GLY A 213 -19.77 -7.16 17.65
N ASN A 214 -18.98 -6.15 17.31
CA ASN A 214 -19.22 -4.77 17.75
C ASN A 214 -20.55 -4.19 17.26
N LEU A 215 -20.93 -4.46 16.01
CA LEU A 215 -22.19 -3.99 15.41
C LEU A 215 -22.86 -5.13 14.65
N ARG A 216 -24.09 -5.43 15.00
CA ARG A 216 -24.88 -6.53 14.41
C ARG A 216 -26.26 -6.06 14.07
N LEU A 217 -26.58 -6.07 12.78
CA LEU A 217 -27.87 -5.66 12.24
C LEU A 217 -28.52 -6.83 11.51
N TYR A 218 -29.75 -7.16 11.89
CA TYR A 218 -30.55 -8.22 11.29
C TYR A 218 -31.88 -7.65 10.80
N ASP A 219 -32.21 -7.84 9.54
CA ASP A 219 -33.45 -7.37 8.93
C ASP A 219 -33.72 -5.87 9.20
N CYS A 220 -32.64 -5.04 9.14
CA CYS A 220 -32.71 -3.62 9.44
C CYS A 220 -32.75 -2.78 8.16
N ALA A 221 -33.40 -1.61 8.23
CA ALA A 221 -33.46 -0.69 7.12
C ALA A 221 -33.13 0.76 7.54
N ASP A 222 -32.62 1.57 6.58
CA ASP A 222 -32.32 2.99 6.78
C ASP A 222 -31.36 3.25 7.98
N VAL A 223 -30.21 2.59 7.99
CA VAL A 223 -29.24 2.68 9.09
C VAL A 223 -28.06 3.56 8.69
N GLN A 224 -27.66 4.47 9.57
CA GLN A 224 -26.48 5.33 9.40
C GLN A 224 -25.51 5.13 10.56
N VAL A 225 -24.24 4.80 10.22
CA VAL A 225 -23.14 4.69 11.18
C VAL A 225 -22.03 5.63 10.77
N ASN A 226 -21.69 6.60 11.61
CA ASN A 226 -20.74 7.64 11.23
C ASN A 226 -19.70 7.94 12.32
N GLY A 227 -18.43 7.86 11.96
CA GLY A 227 -17.28 8.37 12.72
C GLY A 227 -16.76 7.48 13.84
N VAL A 228 -17.56 6.55 14.33
CA VAL A 228 -17.22 5.68 15.47
C VAL A 228 -16.09 4.70 15.18
N LEU A 229 -15.41 4.31 16.24
CA LEU A 229 -14.33 3.33 16.23
C LEU A 229 -14.80 2.03 16.86
N PHE A 230 -14.42 0.89 16.27
CA PHE A 230 -14.72 -0.46 16.75
C PHE A 230 -13.43 -1.26 16.92
N ARG A 231 -13.26 -1.94 18.05
CA ARG A 231 -12.11 -2.82 18.29
C ARG A 231 -12.45 -4.06 19.11
N ASN A 232 -11.53 -5.02 19.12
CA ASN A 232 -11.56 -6.22 19.97
C ASN A 232 -12.79 -7.09 19.79
N SER A 233 -13.29 -7.23 18.57
CA SER A 233 -14.45 -8.09 18.32
C SER A 233 -14.21 -9.54 18.73
N ALA A 234 -15.25 -10.23 19.18
CA ALA A 234 -15.18 -11.64 19.49
C ALA A 234 -15.18 -12.52 18.24
N ILE A 235 -15.82 -12.03 17.18
CA ILE A 235 -15.94 -12.64 15.86
C ILE A 235 -16.14 -11.53 14.83
N TRP A 236 -16.79 -11.72 13.71
CA TRP A 236 -17.13 -10.71 12.71
C TRP A 236 -17.50 -9.36 13.34
N CYS A 237 -16.75 -8.31 13.02
CA CYS A 237 -16.84 -7.05 13.76
C CYS A 237 -18.12 -6.28 13.45
N VAL A 238 -18.40 -6.08 12.17
CA VAL A 238 -19.63 -5.44 11.68
C VAL A 238 -20.34 -6.41 10.78
N SER A 239 -21.56 -6.80 11.15
CA SER A 239 -22.34 -7.78 10.41
C SER A 239 -23.70 -7.21 10.02
N LEU A 240 -23.98 -7.21 8.72
CA LEU A 240 -25.24 -6.74 8.13
C LEU A 240 -25.95 -7.93 7.50
N PHE A 241 -27.00 -8.42 8.14
CA PHE A 241 -27.79 -9.56 7.67
C PHE A 241 -29.13 -9.10 7.13
N HIS A 242 -29.38 -9.28 5.85
CA HIS A 242 -30.62 -8.91 5.17
C HIS A 242 -31.04 -7.46 5.44
N CYS A 243 -30.07 -6.57 5.36
CA CYS A 243 -30.27 -5.14 5.57
C CYS A 243 -30.53 -4.40 4.26
N ASP A 244 -31.27 -3.29 4.32
CA ASP A 244 -31.56 -2.42 3.19
C ASP A 244 -31.28 -0.94 3.52
N GLY A 245 -30.46 -0.27 2.73
CA GLY A 245 -30.17 1.14 2.93
C GLY A 245 -29.26 1.43 4.13
N VAL A 246 -28.11 0.74 4.24
CA VAL A 246 -27.13 0.99 5.30
C VAL A 246 -25.96 1.82 4.78
N VAL A 247 -25.61 2.87 5.52
CA VAL A 247 -24.44 3.71 5.25
C VAL A 247 -23.47 3.62 6.41
N LEU A 248 -22.28 3.05 6.16
CA LEU A 248 -21.13 3.06 7.06
C LEU A 248 -20.14 4.11 6.56
N ASP A 249 -20.02 5.24 7.27
CA ASP A 249 -19.18 6.35 6.86
C ASP A 249 -18.12 6.66 7.92
N ASN A 250 -16.86 6.72 7.51
CA ASN A 250 -15.74 7.12 8.35
C ASN A 250 -15.62 6.30 9.65
N ILE A 251 -16.05 5.03 9.66
CA ILE A 251 -15.82 4.14 10.79
C ILE A 251 -14.38 3.60 10.77
N LYS A 252 -13.89 3.14 11.90
CA LYS A 252 -12.57 2.52 12.04
C LYS A 252 -12.72 1.19 12.73
N VAL A 253 -12.44 0.12 12.01
CA VAL A 253 -12.37 -1.24 12.53
C VAL A 253 -10.91 -1.61 12.69
N PHE A 254 -10.46 -1.90 13.89
CA PHE A 254 -9.08 -2.26 14.18
C PHE A 254 -8.94 -3.05 15.48
N GLY A 255 -7.73 -3.50 15.82
CA GLY A 255 -7.55 -4.33 17.01
C GLY A 255 -8.21 -5.70 16.88
N GLN A 256 -8.27 -6.23 15.68
CA GLN A 256 -8.84 -7.53 15.38
C GLN A 256 -7.72 -8.58 15.41
N TRP A 257 -7.77 -9.49 16.36
CA TRP A 257 -6.71 -10.49 16.59
C TRP A 257 -7.23 -11.90 16.88
N ARG A 258 -8.53 -12.02 17.15
CA ARG A 258 -9.16 -13.30 17.39
C ARG A 258 -9.48 -14.00 16.06
N TYR A 259 -9.67 -15.30 16.12
CA TYR A 259 -10.03 -16.09 14.94
C TYR A 259 -11.40 -15.69 14.37
N ASN A 260 -11.52 -15.57 13.04
CA ASN A 260 -12.69 -15.05 12.34
C ASN A 260 -13.11 -13.62 12.79
N THR A 261 -12.17 -12.77 13.12
CA THR A 261 -12.50 -11.35 13.28
C THR A 261 -12.38 -10.64 11.93
N ASP A 262 -13.41 -10.89 11.12
CA ASP A 262 -13.64 -10.20 9.87
C ASP A 262 -13.98 -8.73 10.15
N GLY A 263 -13.77 -7.87 9.18
CA GLY A 263 -14.02 -6.44 9.33
C GLY A 263 -15.48 -6.09 9.17
N ILE A 264 -15.99 -6.21 7.94
CA ILE A 264 -17.37 -5.88 7.57
C ILE A 264 -17.95 -6.98 6.70
N ASP A 265 -18.96 -7.68 7.21
CA ASP A 265 -19.71 -8.74 6.51
C ASP A 265 -21.05 -8.21 6.04
N ILE A 266 -21.26 -8.21 4.73
CA ILE A 266 -22.49 -7.80 4.07
C ILE A 266 -23.20 -9.06 3.57
N VAL A 267 -24.21 -9.51 4.31
CA VAL A 267 -24.85 -10.83 4.10
C VAL A 267 -26.25 -10.65 3.57
N ASN A 268 -26.60 -11.18 2.40
CA ASN A 268 -27.91 -11.13 1.76
C ASN A 268 -28.58 -9.73 1.83
N SER A 269 -27.79 -8.68 1.64
CA SER A 269 -28.16 -7.28 1.89
C SER A 269 -28.14 -6.46 0.60
N GLN A 270 -28.88 -5.35 0.60
CA GLN A 270 -28.96 -4.48 -0.57
C GLN A 270 -28.84 -2.99 -0.21
N ASN A 271 -28.46 -2.18 -1.19
CA ASN A 271 -28.32 -0.72 -1.06
C ASN A 271 -27.35 -0.31 0.08
N ILE A 272 -26.18 -0.96 0.12
CA ILE A 272 -25.18 -0.76 1.16
C ILE A 272 -24.08 0.18 0.66
N THR A 273 -23.70 1.16 1.47
CA THR A 273 -22.56 2.03 1.20
C THR A 273 -21.57 1.98 2.35
N VAL A 274 -20.32 1.61 2.05
CA VAL A 274 -19.19 1.68 2.97
C VAL A 274 -18.19 2.69 2.40
N LYS A 275 -17.93 3.77 3.14
CA LYS A 275 -17.05 4.83 2.61
C LYS A 275 -16.16 5.47 3.68
N ASN A 276 -15.03 6.03 3.23
CA ASN A 276 -14.09 6.77 4.09
C ASN A 276 -13.61 5.97 5.32
N THR A 277 -13.61 4.65 5.23
CA THR A 277 -13.51 3.72 6.36
C THR A 277 -12.12 3.09 6.43
N PHE A 278 -11.62 2.90 7.65
CA PHE A 278 -10.42 2.13 7.93
C PHE A 278 -10.81 0.73 8.43
N VAL A 279 -10.26 -0.30 7.83
CA VAL A 279 -10.47 -1.68 8.30
C VAL A 279 -9.13 -2.41 8.36
N HIS A 280 -8.73 -2.77 9.58
CA HIS A 280 -7.65 -3.73 9.81
C HIS A 280 -8.22 -4.95 10.50
N SER A 281 -8.43 -6.00 9.74
CA SER A 281 -9.01 -7.28 10.18
C SER A 281 -7.94 -8.35 10.36
N PHE A 282 -8.25 -9.36 11.16
CA PHE A 282 -7.50 -10.62 11.15
C PHE A 282 -7.90 -11.48 9.95
N ASP A 283 -9.19 -11.75 9.80
CA ASP A 283 -9.77 -12.48 8.68
C ASP A 283 -10.25 -11.50 7.59
N ASP A 284 -11.28 -11.81 6.83
CA ASP A 284 -11.72 -11.03 5.68
C ASP A 284 -12.01 -9.56 6.04
N THR A 285 -11.65 -8.63 5.15
CA THR A 285 -11.71 -7.20 5.51
C THR A 285 -13.08 -6.59 5.20
N ILE A 286 -13.53 -6.66 3.95
CA ILE A 286 -14.88 -6.32 3.54
C ILE A 286 -15.36 -7.42 2.61
N CYS A 287 -16.36 -8.16 3.04
CA CYS A 287 -16.86 -9.30 2.31
C CYS A 287 -18.36 -9.29 2.08
N ILE A 288 -18.77 -9.80 0.93
CA ILE A 288 -20.14 -9.91 0.48
C ILE A 288 -20.51 -11.40 0.46
N LYS A 289 -21.48 -11.77 1.26
CA LYS A 289 -21.84 -13.16 1.50
C LYS A 289 -23.31 -13.43 1.24
N GLY A 290 -23.61 -14.65 0.79
CA GLY A 290 -24.97 -15.20 0.71
C GLY A 290 -25.09 -16.40 1.65
N ILE A 291 -25.99 -16.35 2.61
CA ILE A 291 -26.23 -17.43 3.58
C ILE A 291 -27.71 -17.80 3.54
N ASP A 292 -28.07 -18.77 2.72
CA ASP A 292 -29.46 -19.20 2.50
C ASP A 292 -30.12 -19.77 3.75
N ARG A 293 -29.31 -20.30 4.65
CA ARG A 293 -29.79 -20.81 5.94
C ARG A 293 -30.34 -19.70 6.84
N TYR A 294 -29.83 -18.47 6.67
CA TYR A 294 -30.39 -17.31 7.35
C TYR A 294 -31.65 -16.83 6.62
N ILE A 295 -31.50 -16.50 5.33
CA ILE A 295 -32.60 -16.03 4.50
C ILE A 295 -32.32 -16.28 3.02
N HIS A 296 -33.36 -16.58 2.23
CA HIS A 296 -33.28 -16.62 0.77
C HIS A 296 -33.39 -15.20 0.20
N ALA A 297 -32.30 -14.46 0.16
CA ALA A 297 -32.24 -13.13 -0.41
C ALA A 297 -30.91 -12.93 -1.14
N ASP A 298 -30.89 -12.03 -2.11
CA ASP A 298 -29.75 -11.72 -2.93
C ASP A 298 -28.87 -10.60 -2.32
N CYS A 299 -27.70 -10.36 -2.90
CA CYS A 299 -26.86 -9.22 -2.59
C CYS A 299 -26.89 -8.24 -3.77
N GLU A 300 -27.26 -6.98 -3.55
CA GLU A 300 -27.42 -6.04 -4.65
C GLU A 300 -27.09 -4.59 -4.26
N ASN A 301 -26.55 -3.82 -5.23
CA ASN A 301 -26.29 -2.38 -5.08
C ASN A 301 -25.39 -2.05 -3.90
N ILE A 302 -24.17 -2.59 -3.89
CA ILE A 302 -23.19 -2.39 -2.85
C ILE A 302 -22.06 -1.49 -3.35
N LEU A 303 -21.79 -0.41 -2.63
CA LEU A 303 -20.70 0.52 -2.91
C LEU A 303 -19.70 0.55 -1.76
N VAL A 304 -18.44 0.24 -2.06
CA VAL A 304 -17.30 0.41 -1.16
C VAL A 304 -16.36 1.43 -1.77
N GLU A 305 -16.18 2.60 -1.12
CA GLU A 305 -15.35 3.66 -1.70
C GLU A 305 -14.48 4.39 -0.68
N ASN A 306 -13.29 4.82 -1.15
CA ASN A 306 -12.34 5.63 -0.38
C ASN A 306 -11.97 5.00 0.99
N CYS A 307 -11.79 3.69 1.02
CA CYS A 307 -11.45 2.93 2.21
C CYS A 307 -9.96 2.61 2.28
N VAL A 308 -9.43 2.49 3.49
CA VAL A 308 -8.07 2.03 3.77
C VAL A 308 -8.16 0.65 4.41
N LEU A 309 -7.62 -0.36 3.75
CA LEU A 309 -7.83 -1.76 4.06
C LEU A 309 -6.52 -2.48 4.40
N TRP A 310 -6.58 -3.36 5.39
CA TRP A 310 -5.48 -4.19 5.81
C TRP A 310 -6.00 -5.54 6.33
N CYS A 311 -5.51 -6.63 5.77
CA CYS A 311 -5.87 -7.99 6.16
C CYS A 311 -4.64 -8.76 6.62
N ASP A 312 -4.71 -9.41 7.78
CA ASP A 312 -3.60 -10.19 8.33
C ASP A 312 -3.60 -11.66 7.89
N TRP A 313 -4.76 -12.22 7.57
CA TRP A 313 -4.88 -13.64 7.24
C TRP A 313 -5.86 -13.95 6.09
N GLY A 314 -7.04 -13.33 6.05
CA GLY A 314 -8.06 -13.51 5.02
C GLY A 314 -7.82 -12.70 3.74
N ARG A 315 -8.87 -12.07 3.21
CA ARG A 315 -8.89 -11.31 1.93
C ARG A 315 -9.35 -9.88 2.17
N CYS A 316 -9.02 -8.98 1.24
CA CYS A 316 -9.35 -7.57 1.44
C CYS A 316 -10.71 -7.16 0.87
N CYS A 317 -10.92 -7.30 -0.42
CA CYS A 317 -12.19 -7.00 -1.08
C CYS A 317 -12.74 -8.33 -1.60
N GLU A 318 -13.76 -8.87 -0.97
CA GLU A 318 -14.14 -10.26 -1.18
C GLU A 318 -15.62 -10.45 -1.48
N PHE A 319 -15.91 -11.45 -2.32
CA PHE A 319 -17.17 -12.16 -2.40
C PHE A 319 -16.97 -13.57 -1.86
N GLY A 320 -17.74 -13.92 -0.83
CA GLY A 320 -17.69 -15.24 -0.26
C GLY A 320 -16.97 -15.26 1.11
N PHE A 321 -16.56 -16.36 1.56
CA PHE A 321 -16.63 -17.70 0.97
C PHE A 321 -18.05 -18.21 0.73
N GLU A 322 -18.97 -17.87 1.64
CA GLU A 322 -20.39 -18.21 1.56
C GLU A 322 -21.07 -17.40 0.47
N THR A 323 -21.62 -18.08 -0.53
CA THR A 323 -22.32 -17.47 -1.66
C THR A 323 -23.62 -18.24 -1.98
N ALA A 324 -24.29 -18.73 -0.93
CA ALA A 324 -25.55 -19.44 -1.04
C ALA A 324 -26.73 -18.47 -1.18
N CYS A 325 -26.78 -17.78 -2.31
CA CYS A 325 -27.89 -16.94 -2.76
C CYS A 325 -28.07 -17.14 -4.27
N ARG A 326 -29.07 -16.52 -4.85
CA ARG A 326 -29.29 -16.61 -6.30
C ARG A 326 -28.33 -15.69 -7.06
N GLU A 327 -28.26 -14.43 -6.66
CA GLU A 327 -27.46 -13.41 -7.33
C GLU A 327 -26.67 -12.54 -6.34
N CYS A 328 -25.43 -12.19 -6.73
CA CYS A 328 -24.70 -11.06 -6.18
C CYS A 328 -24.38 -10.11 -7.32
N LYS A 329 -24.93 -8.90 -7.31
CA LYS A 329 -24.82 -8.00 -8.47
C LYS A 329 -24.73 -6.52 -8.12
N ASN A 330 -24.28 -5.74 -9.11
CA ASN A 330 -24.14 -4.27 -9.00
C ASN A 330 -23.25 -3.86 -7.82
N VAL A 331 -22.07 -4.44 -7.74
CA VAL A 331 -21.12 -4.19 -6.66
C VAL A 331 -19.92 -3.43 -7.17
N THR A 332 -19.58 -2.35 -6.48
CA THR A 332 -18.43 -1.51 -6.83
C THR A 332 -17.50 -1.31 -5.64
N PHE A 333 -16.24 -1.67 -5.82
CA PHE A 333 -15.12 -1.24 -4.98
C PHE A 333 -14.32 -0.18 -5.73
N ARG A 334 -14.19 1.02 -5.16
CA ARG A 334 -13.45 2.08 -5.83
C ARG A 334 -12.70 3.01 -4.90
N TYR A 335 -11.61 3.58 -5.40
CA TYR A 335 -10.77 4.55 -4.67
C TYR A 335 -10.21 4.02 -3.35
N CYS A 336 -10.06 2.71 -3.20
CA CYS A 336 -9.56 2.07 -1.99
C CYS A 336 -8.04 1.93 -2.01
N ASP A 337 -7.45 2.00 -0.83
CA ASP A 337 -6.03 1.73 -0.58
C ASP A 337 -5.90 0.44 0.24
N ILE A 338 -5.30 -0.59 -0.32
CA ILE A 338 -4.98 -1.83 0.37
C ILE A 338 -3.54 -1.74 0.85
N LEU A 339 -3.33 -1.53 2.15
CA LEU A 339 -1.99 -1.43 2.76
C LEU A 339 -1.29 -2.78 2.83
N ARG A 340 -2.07 -3.83 3.04
CA ARG A 340 -1.60 -5.20 3.10
C ARG A 340 -2.74 -6.17 2.80
N ALA A 341 -2.46 -7.13 1.94
CA ALA A 341 -3.29 -8.31 1.73
C ALA A 341 -2.46 -9.54 2.10
N ALA A 342 -2.92 -10.35 3.04
CA ALA A 342 -2.19 -11.56 3.40
C ALA A 342 -2.40 -12.67 2.38
N ASN A 343 -3.61 -12.86 1.88
CA ASN A 343 -3.95 -13.95 0.97
C ASN A 343 -4.32 -13.42 -0.43
N VAL A 344 -5.43 -12.71 -0.56
CA VAL A 344 -5.89 -12.13 -1.82
C VAL A 344 -6.27 -10.67 -1.63
N ALA A 345 -5.91 -9.83 -2.59
CA ALA A 345 -6.30 -8.41 -2.55
C ALA A 345 -7.73 -8.18 -3.07
N LEU A 346 -8.07 -8.75 -4.23
CA LEU A 346 -9.36 -8.60 -4.90
C LEU A 346 -9.89 -9.99 -5.23
N ASP A 347 -10.89 -10.45 -4.46
CA ASP A 347 -11.31 -11.85 -4.46
C ASP A 347 -12.78 -12.04 -4.80
N ILE A 348 -13.05 -13.05 -5.60
CA ILE A 348 -14.38 -13.61 -5.83
C ILE A 348 -14.27 -15.12 -5.63
N GLN A 349 -14.55 -15.58 -4.41
CA GLN A 349 -14.62 -16.99 -4.07
C GLN A 349 -16.07 -17.45 -4.04
N ASN A 350 -16.55 -17.93 -5.16
CA ASN A 350 -17.91 -18.46 -5.24
C ASN A 350 -17.94 -19.90 -4.68
N GLY A 351 -18.13 -20.01 -3.36
CA GLY A 351 -18.09 -21.29 -2.65
C GLY A 351 -19.37 -22.12 -2.76
N ASP A 352 -20.48 -21.51 -3.19
CA ASP A 352 -21.78 -22.13 -3.32
C ASP A 352 -22.35 -21.97 -4.74
N CYS A 353 -23.51 -21.33 -4.90
CA CYS A 353 -24.25 -21.36 -6.17
C CYS A 353 -24.58 -19.99 -6.76
N ALA A 354 -24.14 -18.88 -6.19
CA ALA A 354 -24.51 -17.57 -6.67
C ALA A 354 -24.10 -17.31 -8.14
N GLU A 355 -24.94 -16.62 -8.88
CA GLU A 355 -24.55 -15.89 -10.08
C GLU A 355 -23.96 -14.55 -9.65
N ILE A 356 -22.65 -14.33 -9.87
CA ILE A 356 -21.97 -13.11 -9.45
C ILE A 356 -21.66 -12.29 -10.69
N HIS A 357 -22.23 -11.08 -10.78
CA HIS A 357 -22.08 -10.28 -12.01
C HIS A 357 -22.24 -8.77 -11.79
N HIS A 358 -21.85 -8.00 -12.82
CA HIS A 358 -21.82 -6.53 -12.77
C HIS A 358 -20.99 -6.03 -11.59
N VAL A 359 -19.77 -6.54 -11.48
CA VAL A 359 -18.81 -6.20 -10.44
C VAL A 359 -17.74 -5.30 -11.00
N LEU A 360 -17.44 -4.23 -10.29
CA LEU A 360 -16.42 -3.26 -10.68
C LEU A 360 -15.41 -3.04 -9.55
N PHE A 361 -14.14 -3.28 -9.85
CA PHE A 361 -13.00 -2.84 -9.05
C PHE A 361 -12.30 -1.70 -9.79
N ASP A 362 -12.37 -0.47 -9.27
CA ASP A 362 -11.89 0.71 -9.97
C ASP A 362 -11.00 1.61 -9.11
N ASN A 363 -9.87 2.03 -9.66
CA ASN A 363 -8.97 2.99 -9.00
C ASN A 363 -8.55 2.52 -7.59
N ILE A 364 -8.03 1.30 -7.51
CA ILE A 364 -7.55 0.68 -6.27
C ILE A 364 -6.02 0.69 -6.26
N ARG A 365 -5.43 1.04 -5.12
CA ARG A 365 -3.99 0.99 -4.89
C ARG A 365 -3.69 -0.14 -3.93
N VAL A 366 -2.77 -1.01 -4.31
CA VAL A 366 -2.34 -2.15 -3.51
C VAL A 366 -0.87 -2.00 -3.16
N GLU A 367 -0.57 -1.84 -1.88
CA GLU A 367 0.79 -1.85 -1.38
C GLU A 367 1.24 -3.30 -1.20
N TYR A 368 1.87 -3.84 -2.24
CA TYR A 368 2.15 -5.26 -2.39
C TYR A 368 3.47 -5.62 -1.71
N ASN A 369 3.38 -5.98 -0.43
CA ASN A 369 4.54 -6.21 0.42
C ASN A 369 4.85 -7.70 0.54
N ALA A 370 6.15 -8.04 0.54
CA ALA A 370 6.58 -9.35 0.92
C ALA A 370 6.38 -9.57 2.42
N CYS A 371 5.89 -10.74 2.79
CA CYS A 371 5.89 -11.21 4.16
C CYS A 371 6.93 -12.29 4.33
N ASP A 372 7.75 -12.19 5.37
CA ASP A 372 8.56 -13.32 5.79
C ASP A 372 7.63 -14.41 6.31
N TYR A 373 7.86 -15.63 5.83
CA TYR A 373 7.00 -16.76 6.11
C TYR A 373 7.61 -17.68 7.17
N ALA A 374 6.79 -18.19 8.07
CA ALA A 374 7.16 -19.25 8.98
C ALA A 374 6.66 -20.62 8.50
N PRO A 375 7.50 -21.63 8.49
CA PRO A 375 7.26 -22.91 7.82
C PRO A 375 6.20 -23.81 8.46
N GLU A 376 5.70 -23.48 9.65
CA GLU A 376 4.91 -24.40 10.47
C GLU A 376 3.39 -24.43 10.15
N ILE A 377 2.89 -23.54 9.30
CA ILE A 377 1.45 -23.47 8.96
C ILE A 377 1.10 -24.25 7.68
N SER A 378 2.06 -24.94 7.09
CA SER A 378 1.93 -25.61 5.78
C SER A 378 0.98 -26.81 5.72
N ALA A 379 0.26 -27.14 6.78
CA ALA A 379 -0.65 -28.28 6.81
C ALA A 379 -2.07 -27.98 6.29
N ASP A 380 -2.41 -26.70 6.04
CA ASP A 380 -3.72 -26.33 5.50
C ASP A 380 -3.66 -26.20 3.97
N PRO A 381 -4.33 -27.08 3.20
CA PRO A 381 -4.31 -27.04 1.74
C PRO A 381 -4.97 -25.80 1.13
N CYS A 382 -5.69 -25.00 1.93
CA CYS A 382 -6.30 -23.75 1.48
C CYS A 382 -5.27 -22.62 1.29
N TYR A 383 -4.07 -22.76 1.87
CA TYR A 383 -3.08 -21.69 1.85
C TYR A 383 -1.87 -22.09 1.01
N ARG A 384 -1.59 -21.31 -0.03
CA ARG A 384 -0.43 -21.49 -0.93
C ARG A 384 0.82 -20.91 -0.30
N TYR A 385 1.37 -21.61 0.67
CA TYR A 385 2.59 -21.18 1.32
C TYR A 385 3.82 -21.71 0.57
N GLY A 386 4.79 -20.85 0.35
CA GLY A 386 6.12 -21.26 -0.08
C GLY A 386 6.83 -22.07 0.99
N GLY A 387 7.87 -22.82 0.63
CA GLY A 387 8.71 -23.57 1.58
C GLY A 387 9.50 -22.66 2.52
N GLU A 388 10.19 -23.26 3.48
CA GLU A 388 11.07 -22.57 4.44
C GLU A 388 12.02 -21.57 3.73
N GLY A 389 12.04 -20.33 4.21
CA GLY A 389 12.83 -19.24 3.62
C GLY A 389 12.24 -18.57 2.39
N SER A 390 11.01 -18.92 1.96
CA SER A 390 10.34 -18.25 0.87
C SER A 390 9.52 -17.04 1.36
N LEU A 391 9.48 -15.99 0.55
CA LEU A 391 8.59 -14.86 0.78
C LEU A 391 7.17 -15.25 0.36
N TYR A 392 6.21 -15.00 1.24
CA TYR A 392 4.80 -15.12 0.89
C TYR A 392 4.38 -13.98 -0.05
N VAL A 393 3.66 -14.34 -1.10
CA VAL A 393 3.19 -13.40 -2.13
C VAL A 393 1.68 -13.55 -2.25
N PRO A 394 0.89 -12.52 -1.91
CA PRO A 394 -0.55 -12.59 -2.07
C PRO A 394 -0.96 -12.66 -3.55
N ILE A 395 -2.17 -13.13 -3.81
CA ILE A 395 -2.78 -13.07 -5.14
C ILE A 395 -3.38 -11.67 -5.31
N LEU A 396 -3.13 -11.03 -6.46
CA LEU A 396 -3.71 -9.71 -6.74
C LEU A 396 -5.20 -9.82 -7.06
N ILE A 397 -5.54 -10.69 -8.00
CA ILE A 397 -6.91 -10.93 -8.46
C ILE A 397 -7.15 -12.43 -8.43
N ASN A 398 -8.23 -12.83 -7.77
CA ASN A 398 -8.70 -14.21 -7.79
C ASN A 398 -10.20 -14.26 -8.14
N ILE A 399 -10.55 -15.15 -9.04
CA ILE A 399 -11.93 -15.57 -9.28
C ILE A 399 -11.92 -17.09 -9.34
N VAL A 400 -12.65 -17.71 -8.43
CA VAL A 400 -12.76 -19.16 -8.37
C VAL A 400 -14.15 -19.58 -7.90
N ASN A 401 -14.69 -20.62 -8.50
CA ASN A 401 -15.80 -21.35 -7.94
C ASN A 401 -15.32 -22.70 -7.43
N THR A 402 -15.73 -23.06 -6.22
CA THR A 402 -15.33 -24.32 -5.60
C THR A 402 -16.46 -24.87 -4.79
N ARG A 403 -16.55 -26.21 -4.69
CA ARG A 403 -17.49 -26.85 -3.79
C ARG A 403 -16.86 -27.02 -2.42
N PHE A 404 -17.33 -26.26 -1.45
CA PHE A 404 -16.89 -26.41 -0.06
C PHE A 404 -17.76 -27.40 0.72
N ARG A 405 -17.78 -28.64 0.29
CA ARG A 405 -18.57 -29.67 0.97
C ARG A 405 -18.07 -30.09 2.35
N GLU A 406 -16.81 -29.89 2.67
CA GLU A 406 -16.19 -30.63 3.78
C GLU A 406 -15.83 -29.80 5.01
N VAL A 407 -15.62 -28.49 4.87
CA VAL A 407 -15.09 -27.69 6.00
C VAL A 407 -16.20 -27.17 6.92
N TYR A 408 -17.37 -26.82 6.40
CA TYR A 408 -18.40 -26.14 7.19
C TYR A 408 -19.74 -26.85 7.29
N HIS A 409 -19.92 -28.06 6.74
CA HIS A 409 -21.20 -28.77 6.72
C HIS A 409 -22.37 -27.91 6.20
N PHE A 410 -22.13 -27.03 5.25
CA PHE A 410 -23.21 -26.37 4.53
C PHE A 410 -23.99 -27.43 3.80
N THR A 411 -25.28 -27.37 3.99
CA THR A 411 -26.21 -28.42 3.58
C THR A 411 -26.13 -28.66 2.08
N GLU A 412 -26.38 -29.89 1.66
CA GLU A 412 -26.47 -30.31 0.26
C GLU A 412 -27.45 -29.49 -0.61
N ARG A 413 -28.15 -28.53 -0.01
CA ARG A 413 -29.14 -27.67 -0.67
C ARG A 413 -28.57 -26.46 -1.39
N ALA A 414 -27.35 -26.05 -1.09
CA ALA A 414 -26.75 -24.82 -1.60
C ALA A 414 -26.35 -24.87 -3.09
N TYR A 415 -26.43 -26.00 -3.74
CA TYR A 415 -25.99 -26.19 -5.14
C TYR A 415 -27.10 -26.29 -6.15
N ILE A 416 -28.32 -26.22 -5.70
CA ILE A 416 -29.47 -26.34 -6.57
C ILE A 416 -30.26 -25.05 -6.38
N ASP A 417 -30.30 -24.22 -7.42
CA ASP A 417 -31.23 -23.11 -7.40
C ASP A 417 -32.64 -23.63 -7.24
N LEU A 418 -33.60 -22.76 -6.98
CA LEU A 418 -35.02 -23.13 -6.83
C LEU A 418 -35.62 -23.81 -8.08
N THR A 419 -34.91 -23.83 -9.18
CA THR A 419 -35.29 -24.45 -10.46
C THR A 419 -34.52 -25.76 -10.72
N GLY A 420 -33.56 -26.14 -9.88
CA GLY A 420 -32.74 -27.34 -10.06
C GLY A 420 -31.52 -27.15 -10.97
N VAL A 421 -31.20 -25.92 -11.36
CA VAL A 421 -30.05 -25.59 -12.22
C VAL A 421 -28.85 -25.20 -11.36
N GLN A 422 -27.70 -25.82 -11.61
CA GLN A 422 -26.45 -25.41 -11.00
C GLN A 422 -25.98 -24.11 -11.65
N VAL A 423 -25.86 -23.02 -10.87
CA VAL A 423 -25.33 -21.74 -11.31
C VAL A 423 -23.84 -21.64 -10.94
N ALA A 424 -23.43 -20.86 -9.99
CA ALA A 424 -22.03 -20.62 -9.59
C ALA A 424 -21.16 -19.95 -10.68
N THR A 425 -21.77 -19.21 -11.58
CA THR A 425 -21.08 -18.49 -12.65
C THR A 425 -20.66 -17.10 -12.18
N VAL A 426 -19.48 -16.65 -12.63
CA VAL A 426 -19.02 -15.28 -12.46
C VAL A 426 -18.87 -14.64 -13.83
N HIS A 427 -19.49 -13.48 -14.04
CA HIS A 427 -19.41 -12.79 -15.33
C HIS A 427 -19.61 -11.27 -15.25
N ASP A 428 -19.28 -10.57 -16.32
CA ASP A 428 -19.37 -9.11 -16.41
C ASP A 428 -18.63 -8.44 -15.22
N VAL A 429 -17.39 -8.86 -15.00
CA VAL A 429 -16.50 -8.32 -13.97
C VAL A 429 -15.42 -7.45 -14.61
N GLU A 430 -15.24 -6.26 -14.08
CA GLU A 430 -14.23 -5.33 -14.57
C GLU A 430 -13.25 -4.92 -13.45
N TYR A 431 -11.95 -5.08 -13.74
CA TYR A 431 -10.85 -4.56 -12.92
C TYR A 431 -10.16 -3.47 -13.74
N ARG A 432 -10.19 -2.23 -13.28
CA ARG A 432 -9.57 -1.11 -13.99
C ARG A 432 -8.82 -0.16 -13.08
N ASN A 433 -7.78 0.46 -13.62
CA ASN A 433 -7.02 1.48 -12.90
C ASN A 433 -6.45 0.96 -11.56
N ILE A 434 -5.89 -0.25 -11.55
CA ILE A 434 -5.29 -0.84 -10.36
C ILE A 434 -3.80 -0.49 -10.32
N GLN A 435 -3.35 0.16 -9.25
CA GLN A 435 -1.95 0.49 -9.05
C GLN A 435 -1.34 -0.38 -7.96
N VAL A 436 -0.28 -1.12 -8.32
CA VAL A 436 0.44 -2.00 -7.38
C VAL A 436 1.79 -1.37 -7.04
N TYR A 437 2.01 -1.09 -5.76
CA TYR A 437 3.32 -0.73 -5.21
C TYR A 437 4.04 -2.02 -4.81
N TYR A 438 4.86 -2.52 -5.70
CA TYR A 438 5.47 -3.84 -5.60
C TYR A 438 6.77 -3.79 -4.79
N ASP A 439 6.85 -4.61 -3.75
CA ASP A 439 8.09 -4.80 -2.98
C ASP A 439 9.11 -5.55 -3.83
N GLU A 440 10.26 -4.93 -4.08
CA GLU A 440 11.30 -5.50 -4.93
C GLU A 440 12.01 -6.71 -4.31
N ARG A 441 11.82 -6.99 -3.02
CA ARG A 441 12.26 -8.25 -2.41
C ARG A 441 11.50 -9.46 -2.97
N ILE A 442 10.32 -9.25 -3.55
CA ILE A 442 9.55 -10.32 -4.19
C ILE A 442 10.22 -10.71 -5.51
N PRO A 443 10.73 -11.94 -5.65
CA PRO A 443 11.40 -12.36 -6.87
C PRO A 443 10.42 -12.44 -8.04
N LYS A 444 10.87 -12.00 -9.22
CA LYS A 444 10.12 -12.22 -10.46
C LYS A 444 10.11 -13.70 -10.82
N LEU A 445 8.97 -14.19 -11.29
CA LEU A 445 8.79 -15.56 -11.81
C LEU A 445 9.07 -15.59 -13.32
N SER A 446 10.17 -16.20 -13.75
CA SER A 446 10.55 -16.28 -15.15
C SER A 446 10.56 -14.91 -15.86
N GLY A 447 11.00 -13.86 -15.15
CA GLY A 447 11.03 -12.48 -15.67
C GLY A 447 9.72 -11.70 -15.53
N LYS A 448 8.62 -12.34 -15.16
CA LYS A 448 7.31 -11.72 -14.95
C LYS A 448 7.16 -11.21 -13.53
N TYR A 449 6.38 -10.15 -13.32
CA TYR A 449 6.01 -9.69 -11.98
C TYR A 449 5.23 -10.79 -11.25
N ASN A 450 5.68 -11.13 -10.05
CA ASN A 450 4.98 -12.11 -9.22
C ASN A 450 3.77 -11.47 -8.54
N VAL A 451 2.79 -11.09 -9.37
CA VAL A 451 1.51 -10.48 -9.00
C VAL A 451 0.44 -11.33 -9.68
N PRO A 452 0.08 -12.49 -9.09
CA PRO A 452 -0.78 -13.46 -9.77
C PRO A 452 -2.18 -12.93 -10.04
N ILE A 453 -2.68 -13.23 -11.25
CA ILE A 453 -4.08 -13.10 -11.64
C ILE A 453 -4.58 -14.51 -11.91
N GLU A 454 -5.45 -14.99 -11.06
CA GLU A 454 -5.98 -16.35 -11.08
C GLU A 454 -7.49 -16.32 -11.31
N ILE A 455 -7.94 -16.83 -12.45
CA ILE A 455 -9.36 -16.89 -12.79
C ILE A 455 -9.66 -18.29 -13.31
N SER A 456 -10.48 -19.03 -12.56
CA SER A 456 -10.78 -20.41 -12.94
C SER A 456 -12.15 -20.86 -12.49
N SER A 457 -12.87 -21.53 -13.40
CA SER A 457 -13.99 -22.36 -13.02
C SER A 457 -13.52 -23.79 -12.76
N CYS A 458 -13.75 -24.26 -11.54
CA CYS A 458 -13.40 -25.61 -11.08
C CYS A 458 -14.59 -26.58 -11.14
N LEU A 459 -15.80 -26.09 -11.45
CA LEU A 459 -17.01 -26.90 -11.54
C LEU A 459 -17.27 -27.35 -12.97
N GLU A 460 -17.62 -28.62 -13.16
CA GLU A 460 -17.94 -29.18 -14.44
C GLU A 460 -19.19 -28.51 -15.04
N GLY A 461 -19.08 -28.11 -16.30
CA GLY A 461 -20.16 -27.44 -17.03
C GLY A 461 -20.40 -25.98 -16.68
N VAL A 462 -19.59 -25.40 -15.78
CA VAL A 462 -19.64 -23.97 -15.44
C VAL A 462 -18.47 -23.24 -16.07
N THR A 463 -18.76 -22.15 -16.77
CA THR A 463 -17.74 -21.29 -17.40
C THR A 463 -17.93 -19.86 -16.92
N HIS A 464 -16.87 -19.20 -16.51
CA HIS A 464 -16.87 -17.75 -16.27
C HIS A 464 -16.76 -17.02 -17.60
N TYR A 465 -17.30 -15.82 -17.73
CA TYR A 465 -17.23 -15.08 -18.99
C TYR A 465 -17.26 -13.56 -18.81
N ASN A 466 -16.81 -12.84 -19.84
CA ASN A 466 -16.76 -11.37 -19.85
C ASN A 466 -15.97 -10.79 -18.67
N ILE A 467 -14.79 -11.31 -18.41
CA ILE A 467 -13.89 -10.79 -17.37
C ILE A 467 -12.89 -9.85 -18.03
N ARG A 468 -12.94 -8.59 -17.65
CA ARG A 468 -12.07 -7.55 -18.20
C ARG A 468 -11.11 -7.02 -17.17
N VAL A 469 -9.82 -7.08 -17.48
CA VAL A 469 -8.75 -6.49 -16.68
C VAL A 469 -8.09 -5.40 -17.52
N SER A 470 -8.16 -4.16 -17.09
CA SER A 470 -7.64 -3.01 -17.83
C SER A 470 -6.94 -2.01 -16.91
N GLY A 471 -5.77 -1.53 -17.33
CA GLY A 471 -5.07 -0.49 -16.59
C GLY A 471 -4.48 -0.92 -15.26
N ILE A 472 -3.87 -2.11 -15.19
CA ILE A 472 -3.04 -2.47 -14.04
C ILE A 472 -1.63 -1.96 -14.27
N SER A 473 -1.06 -1.27 -13.28
CA SER A 473 0.36 -0.90 -13.24
C SER A 473 1.05 -1.49 -12.02
N VAL A 474 2.27 -1.99 -12.23
CA VAL A 474 3.15 -2.47 -11.16
C VAL A 474 4.36 -1.56 -11.15
N ASN A 475 4.54 -0.75 -10.09
CA ASN A 475 5.56 0.28 -10.00
C ASN A 475 5.61 1.16 -11.28
N ASN A 476 4.45 1.65 -11.72
CA ASN A 476 4.26 2.44 -12.93
C ASN A 476 4.58 1.73 -14.28
N VAL A 477 4.83 0.43 -14.27
CA VAL A 477 4.93 -0.38 -15.48
C VAL A 477 3.59 -1.03 -15.76
N ALA A 478 3.05 -0.84 -16.95
CA ALA A 478 1.80 -1.47 -17.34
C ALA A 478 1.91 -2.99 -17.30
N LEU A 479 0.94 -3.64 -16.67
CA LEU A 479 0.84 -5.10 -16.68
C LEU A 479 0.19 -5.56 -17.99
N CYS A 480 0.82 -6.51 -18.65
CA CYS A 480 0.38 -7.12 -19.91
C CYS A 480 0.69 -8.62 -19.90
N GLU A 481 0.27 -9.35 -20.90
CA GLU A 481 0.47 -10.81 -20.97
C GLU A 481 1.94 -11.24 -20.92
N GLU A 482 2.85 -10.42 -21.45
CA GLU A 482 4.28 -10.71 -21.47
C GLU A 482 4.92 -10.64 -20.09
N ASN A 483 4.43 -9.75 -19.19
CA ASN A 483 5.03 -9.51 -17.88
C ASN A 483 4.13 -9.90 -16.69
N ALA A 484 2.92 -10.40 -16.95
CA ALA A 484 1.97 -10.86 -15.95
C ALA A 484 2.08 -12.36 -15.67
N VAL A 485 1.82 -12.77 -14.44
CA VAL A 485 1.56 -14.17 -14.07
C VAL A 485 0.07 -14.42 -14.17
N LEU A 486 -0.34 -15.15 -15.21
CA LEU A 486 -1.74 -15.45 -15.52
C LEU A 486 -2.03 -16.92 -15.34
N ASN A 487 -3.10 -17.25 -14.64
CA ASN A 487 -3.63 -18.60 -14.50
C ASN A 487 -5.14 -18.58 -14.83
N ILE A 488 -5.45 -18.67 -16.11
CA ILE A 488 -6.81 -18.53 -16.65
C ILE A 488 -7.30 -19.88 -17.16
N ARG A 489 -8.43 -20.40 -16.62
CA ARG A 489 -8.99 -21.71 -16.99
C ARG A 489 -10.51 -21.68 -17.02
N ASN A 490 -11.11 -22.25 -18.05
CA ASN A 490 -12.58 -22.30 -18.25
C ASN A 490 -13.22 -20.91 -18.15
N VAL A 491 -12.67 -19.97 -18.91
CA VAL A 491 -13.12 -18.58 -18.98
C VAL A 491 -13.28 -18.18 -20.43
N GLU A 492 -14.43 -17.63 -20.80
CA GLU A 492 -14.70 -17.07 -22.10
C GLU A 492 -14.61 -15.54 -22.08
N ASN A 493 -14.14 -14.92 -23.16
CA ASN A 493 -14.01 -13.46 -23.29
C ASN A 493 -13.21 -12.80 -22.13
N PHE A 494 -12.11 -13.44 -21.75
CA PHE A 494 -11.13 -12.80 -20.87
C PHE A 494 -10.29 -11.80 -21.67
N THR A 495 -10.06 -10.61 -21.11
CA THR A 495 -9.17 -9.60 -21.70
C THR A 495 -8.25 -9.00 -20.65
N LEU A 496 -6.96 -8.94 -20.96
CA LEU A 496 -5.97 -8.15 -20.23
C LEU A 496 -5.44 -7.05 -21.15
N GLN A 497 -5.74 -5.80 -20.84
CA GLN A 497 -5.34 -4.66 -21.66
C GLN A 497 -4.44 -3.73 -20.86
N ALA A 498 -3.34 -3.30 -21.45
CA ALA A 498 -2.57 -2.19 -20.93
C ALA A 498 -3.47 -0.94 -20.94
N GLY A 499 -3.75 -0.38 -19.76
CA GLY A 499 -4.66 0.75 -19.63
C GLY A 499 -4.04 2.05 -20.11
N ASP A 500 -4.88 3.01 -20.47
CA ASP A 500 -4.49 4.39 -20.66
C ASP A 500 -4.41 5.09 -19.29
N PHE A 501 -3.20 5.18 -18.74
CA PHE A 501 -2.94 5.86 -17.46
C PHE A 501 -2.98 7.38 -17.55
N SER A 502 -3.26 7.97 -18.72
CA SER A 502 -3.31 9.42 -18.93
C SER A 502 -4.37 10.13 -18.09
N GLN A 503 -5.42 9.40 -17.68
CA GLN A 503 -6.55 9.91 -16.89
C GLN A 503 -6.41 9.67 -15.38
N MET A 504 -5.42 8.90 -14.93
CA MET A 504 -5.16 8.77 -13.49
C MET A 504 -4.80 10.16 -12.94
N LYS A 505 -5.54 10.64 -11.94
CA LYS A 505 -5.10 11.78 -11.14
C LYS A 505 -3.68 11.48 -10.74
N LYS A 506 -2.74 12.31 -11.19
CA LYS A 506 -1.36 12.28 -10.74
C LYS A 506 -1.39 12.40 -9.22
N ASN A 507 -1.35 11.28 -8.52
CA ASN A 507 -0.77 11.29 -7.21
C ASN A 507 0.69 11.64 -7.51
N THR A 508 1.10 12.81 -7.09
CA THR A 508 2.51 13.19 -7.12
C THR A 508 3.23 12.20 -6.24
N VAL A 509 3.63 11.07 -6.84
CA VAL A 509 4.60 10.19 -6.20
C VAL A 509 5.79 11.08 -5.94
N ASP A 510 6.15 11.20 -4.67
CA ASP A 510 7.37 11.88 -4.26
C ASP A 510 8.50 11.44 -5.19
N PRO A 511 9.18 12.34 -5.90
CA PRO A 511 10.32 11.98 -6.73
C PRO A 511 11.36 11.14 -5.99
N GLN A 512 11.39 11.22 -4.66
CA GLN A 512 12.28 10.47 -3.78
C GLN A 512 11.93 8.99 -3.61
N ASN A 513 10.69 8.58 -3.96
CA ASN A 513 10.20 7.19 -3.88
C ASN A 513 9.92 6.57 -5.24
N GLN A 514 10.38 7.18 -6.34
CA GLN A 514 10.28 6.55 -7.65
C GLN A 514 11.18 5.30 -7.68
N LEU A 515 10.52 4.14 -7.74
CA LEU A 515 11.22 2.86 -7.93
C LEU A 515 11.64 2.77 -9.39
N TYR A 516 12.95 2.85 -9.61
CA TYR A 516 13.53 2.61 -10.93
C TYR A 516 13.28 1.16 -11.34
N THR A 517 12.87 0.97 -12.58
CA THR A 517 12.86 -0.38 -13.17
C THR A 517 14.32 -0.87 -13.29
N ARG A 518 14.54 -2.20 -13.39
CA ARG A 518 15.88 -2.77 -13.66
C ARG A 518 16.40 -2.42 -15.06
N ASN A 519 15.63 -1.69 -15.85
CA ASN A 519 16.05 -1.26 -17.17
C ASN A 519 17.22 -0.28 -17.09
N ARG A 520 18.10 -0.30 -18.11
CA ARG A 520 19.22 0.63 -18.22
C ARG A 520 18.76 2.09 -18.35
N VAL A 521 17.57 2.32 -18.87
CA VAL A 521 17.01 3.64 -19.11
C VAL A 521 15.67 3.77 -18.35
N ASN A 522 15.48 4.86 -17.64
CA ASN A 522 14.28 5.16 -16.88
C ASN A 522 13.83 6.60 -17.13
N ILE A 523 12.57 6.78 -17.52
CA ILE A 523 11.97 8.10 -17.76
C ILE A 523 11.09 8.42 -16.56
N LEU A 524 11.34 9.56 -15.94
CA LEU A 524 10.69 10.04 -14.73
C LEU A 524 9.92 11.31 -15.04
N ASN A 525 8.75 11.48 -14.42
CA ASN A 525 7.81 12.58 -14.68
C ASN A 525 7.40 12.66 -16.18
N SER A 526 7.14 11.52 -16.82
CA SER A 526 6.88 11.39 -18.26
C SER A 526 5.70 12.20 -18.79
N ALA A 527 4.81 12.66 -17.90
CA ALA A 527 3.67 13.52 -18.26
C ALA A 527 4.02 15.01 -18.31
N GLY A 528 5.20 15.43 -17.85
CA GLY A 528 5.71 16.79 -17.97
C GLY A 528 5.88 17.18 -19.45
N LYS A 529 5.67 18.47 -19.75
CA LYS A 529 5.88 19.03 -21.09
C LYS A 529 7.02 20.05 -21.10
N GLY A 530 7.74 20.16 -20.00
CA GLY A 530 8.85 21.07 -19.82
C GLY A 530 10.17 20.54 -20.36
N ILE A 531 11.25 21.13 -19.89
CA ILE A 531 12.59 20.78 -20.28
C ILE A 531 12.93 19.31 -20.01
N ARG A 532 13.64 18.69 -20.90
CA ARG A 532 13.99 17.26 -20.87
C ARG A 532 15.45 17.10 -20.51
N VAL A 533 15.73 16.54 -19.33
CA VAL A 533 17.08 16.37 -18.79
C VAL A 533 17.44 14.88 -18.70
N LEU A 534 18.54 14.50 -19.37
CA LEU A 534 19.08 13.16 -19.39
C LEU A 534 20.32 13.08 -18.48
N PHE A 535 20.29 12.20 -17.50
CA PHE A 535 21.45 11.82 -16.70
C PHE A 535 22.03 10.52 -17.26
N ALA A 536 23.21 10.55 -17.86
CA ALA A 536 23.93 9.36 -18.30
C ALA A 536 25.13 9.14 -17.38
N GLY A 537 25.19 7.96 -16.75
CA GLY A 537 26.28 7.64 -15.85
C GLY A 537 26.26 6.19 -15.37
N ASN A 538 27.19 5.85 -14.49
CA ASN A 538 27.42 4.50 -13.99
C ASN A 538 26.77 4.26 -12.59
N SER A 539 27.40 3.44 -11.75
CA SER A 539 26.92 3.11 -10.40
C SER A 539 26.68 4.34 -9.50
N ILE A 540 27.46 5.40 -9.66
CA ILE A 540 27.29 6.65 -8.90
C ILE A 540 26.02 7.40 -9.34
N THR A 541 25.62 7.26 -10.60
CA THR A 541 24.36 7.82 -11.13
C THR A 541 23.18 6.96 -10.73
N ARG A 542 23.31 5.64 -10.91
CA ARG A 542 22.31 4.67 -10.51
C ARG A 542 22.88 3.25 -10.48
N HIS A 543 22.62 2.53 -9.41
CA HIS A 543 22.90 1.09 -9.33
C HIS A 543 21.71 0.37 -8.73
N GLY A 544 21.24 -0.68 -9.40
CA GLY A 544 20.19 -1.55 -8.87
C GLY A 544 20.65 -2.39 -7.68
N PRO A 545 19.73 -3.00 -6.94
CA PRO A 545 20.07 -3.89 -5.83
C PRO A 545 20.99 -5.01 -6.27
N LYS A 546 22.00 -5.32 -5.42
CA LYS A 546 22.96 -6.40 -5.63
C LYS A 546 23.36 -6.98 -4.27
N GLU A 547 22.75 -8.10 -3.93
CA GLU A 547 22.87 -8.75 -2.62
C GLU A 547 24.31 -9.16 -2.29
N GLU A 548 25.06 -9.63 -3.31
CA GLU A 548 26.44 -10.12 -3.11
C GLU A 548 27.42 -9.03 -2.62
N ILE A 549 27.03 -7.77 -2.74
CA ILE A 549 27.82 -6.63 -2.22
C ILE A 549 27.07 -5.85 -1.14
N GLY A 550 25.97 -6.39 -0.62
CA GLY A 550 25.14 -5.74 0.42
C GLY A 550 24.52 -4.41 -0.01
N TRP A 551 24.32 -4.21 -1.33
CA TRP A 551 23.66 -3.01 -1.85
C TRP A 551 22.19 -3.29 -2.16
N HIS A 552 21.30 -2.60 -1.47
CA HIS A 552 19.85 -2.77 -1.59
C HIS A 552 19.14 -1.58 -2.26
N GLY A 553 19.89 -0.52 -2.57
CA GLY A 553 19.35 0.68 -3.23
C GLY A 553 19.14 0.51 -4.73
N ASN A 554 18.33 1.38 -5.32
CA ASN A 554 18.15 1.51 -6.78
C ASN A 554 18.33 2.97 -7.21
N HIS A 555 19.37 3.59 -6.72
CA HIS A 555 19.77 5.00 -6.88
C HIS A 555 21.29 5.08 -6.92
N GLY A 556 21.88 6.25 -6.83
CA GLY A 556 23.32 6.42 -6.80
C GLY A 556 23.96 5.61 -5.66
N MET A 557 24.87 4.66 -6.02
CA MET A 557 25.49 3.74 -5.07
C MET A 557 26.18 4.48 -3.94
N ALA A 558 25.98 4.02 -2.72
CA ALA A 558 26.47 4.53 -1.44
C ALA A 558 25.81 5.82 -0.91
N ALA A 559 24.88 6.43 -1.64
CA ALA A 559 23.98 7.39 -1.01
C ALA A 559 23.05 6.67 -0.02
N SER A 560 22.74 7.30 1.12
CA SER A 560 21.91 6.69 2.16
C SER A 560 20.46 6.45 1.72
N CYS A 561 19.98 7.21 0.73
CA CYS A 561 18.70 7.05 0.06
C CYS A 561 18.70 7.81 -1.27
N ALA A 562 17.68 7.59 -2.11
CA ALA A 562 17.55 8.25 -3.40
C ALA A 562 17.61 9.79 -3.29
N ALA A 563 16.95 10.39 -2.31
CA ALA A 563 16.97 11.83 -2.08
C ALA A 563 18.35 12.43 -1.76
N ARG A 564 19.33 11.58 -1.49
CA ARG A 564 20.69 11.99 -1.14
C ARG A 564 21.70 11.76 -2.26
N ASP A 565 21.31 11.09 -3.35
CA ASP A 565 22.17 10.99 -4.51
C ASP A 565 22.17 12.28 -5.36
N TYR A 566 23.18 12.46 -6.17
CA TYR A 566 23.36 13.71 -6.93
C TYR A 566 22.27 13.90 -7.99
N VAL A 567 21.71 12.82 -8.54
CA VAL A 567 20.66 12.85 -9.57
C VAL A 567 19.39 13.46 -8.98
N HIS A 568 18.92 12.92 -7.85
CA HIS A 568 17.70 13.40 -7.22
C HIS A 568 17.85 14.78 -6.61
N ILE A 569 19.03 15.12 -6.08
CA ILE A 569 19.33 16.49 -5.62
C ILE A 569 19.20 17.48 -6.79
N LEU A 570 19.74 17.15 -7.96
CA LEU A 570 19.62 18.00 -9.15
C LEU A 570 18.17 18.03 -9.68
N MET A 571 17.47 16.91 -9.70
CA MET A 571 16.06 16.85 -10.10
C MET A 571 15.19 17.77 -9.23
N GLU A 572 15.37 17.73 -7.92
CA GLU A 572 14.65 18.62 -6.99
C GLU A 572 14.90 20.10 -7.33
N ARG A 573 16.17 20.47 -7.54
CA ARG A 573 16.56 21.84 -7.91
C ARG A 573 15.97 22.28 -9.25
N ILE A 574 16.00 21.38 -10.25
CA ILE A 574 15.39 21.66 -11.57
C ILE A 574 13.89 21.86 -11.43
N GLN A 575 13.21 21.01 -10.67
CA GLN A 575 11.76 21.11 -10.48
C GLN A 575 11.35 22.38 -9.74
N GLN A 576 12.20 22.92 -8.87
CA GLN A 576 11.94 24.23 -8.26
C GLN A 576 12.01 25.36 -9.29
N ALA A 577 12.89 25.26 -10.28
CA ALA A 577 13.04 26.25 -11.36
C ALA A 577 12.09 26.00 -12.55
N ALA A 578 11.79 24.74 -12.85
CA ALA A 578 10.96 24.29 -13.97
C ALA A 578 10.08 23.07 -13.52
N PRO A 579 8.91 23.31 -12.93
CA PRO A 579 8.05 22.25 -12.34
C PRO A 579 7.61 21.15 -13.32
N ASP A 580 7.52 21.47 -14.62
CA ASP A 580 7.10 20.53 -15.67
C ASP A 580 8.29 19.78 -16.33
N ALA A 581 9.51 19.88 -15.76
CA ALA A 581 10.68 19.19 -16.27
C ALA A 581 10.47 17.65 -16.31
N VAL A 582 11.01 17.03 -17.34
CA VAL A 582 10.99 15.56 -17.54
C VAL A 582 12.41 15.05 -17.44
N PHE A 583 12.59 13.92 -16.78
CA PHE A 583 13.90 13.35 -16.54
C PHE A 583 14.05 11.96 -17.17
N CYS A 584 15.24 11.68 -17.63
CA CYS A 584 15.66 10.36 -18.05
C CYS A 584 16.97 10.00 -17.34
N VAL A 585 17.08 8.81 -16.78
CA VAL A 585 18.31 8.30 -16.16
C VAL A 585 18.76 7.07 -16.92
N ALA A 586 19.92 7.14 -17.53
CA ALA A 586 20.56 6.06 -18.28
C ALA A 586 21.80 5.55 -17.53
N GLN A 587 21.76 4.28 -17.13
CA GLN A 587 22.91 3.60 -16.53
C GLN A 587 23.77 3.03 -17.66
N VAL A 588 24.98 3.54 -17.83
CA VAL A 588 25.80 3.29 -19.01
C VAL A 588 27.13 2.54 -18.72
N ALA A 589 27.24 1.88 -17.57
CA ALA A 589 28.40 1.09 -17.20
C ALA A 589 28.75 0.00 -18.24
N ASP A 590 27.75 -0.61 -18.87
CA ASP A 590 27.98 -1.61 -19.92
C ASP A 590 28.70 -0.99 -21.13
N TRP A 591 28.41 0.26 -21.48
CA TRP A 591 29.12 0.99 -22.52
C TRP A 591 30.58 1.25 -22.06
N GLU A 592 30.81 1.69 -20.82
CA GLU A 592 32.15 1.94 -20.29
C GLU A 592 33.05 0.68 -20.37
N PHE A 593 32.52 -0.49 -19.94
CA PHE A 593 33.27 -1.74 -20.03
C PHE A 593 33.59 -2.17 -21.47
N ASN A 594 32.79 -1.74 -22.44
CA ASN A 594 32.86 -2.19 -23.83
C ASN A 594 33.13 -1.05 -24.82
N TYR A 595 33.62 0.11 -24.37
CA TYR A 595 33.80 1.29 -25.23
C TYR A 595 34.67 1.04 -26.45
N LYS A 596 35.62 0.09 -26.41
CA LYS A 596 36.46 -0.29 -27.54
C LYS A 596 35.70 -0.98 -28.66
N ASN A 597 34.55 -1.57 -28.36
CA ASN A 597 33.68 -2.22 -29.34
C ASN A 597 32.23 -2.27 -28.81
N PRO A 598 31.55 -1.14 -28.74
CA PRO A 598 30.18 -1.11 -28.14
C PRO A 598 29.13 -1.83 -28.98
N GLY A 599 29.31 -2.01 -30.28
CA GLY A 599 28.45 -2.84 -31.14
C GLY A 599 26.95 -2.59 -30.95
N SER A 600 26.20 -3.65 -30.68
CA SER A 600 24.74 -3.61 -30.44
C SER A 600 24.33 -3.01 -29.11
N LEU A 601 25.29 -2.60 -28.23
CA LEU A 601 24.95 -1.94 -26.96
C LEU A 601 24.20 -0.62 -27.15
N TYR A 602 24.40 0.05 -28.28
CA TYR A 602 23.65 1.25 -28.62
C TYR A 602 22.12 1.01 -28.59
N ASP A 603 21.65 -0.16 -29.03
CA ASP A 603 20.23 -0.52 -29.02
C ASP A 603 19.65 -0.55 -27.59
N CYS A 604 20.49 -0.84 -26.59
CA CYS A 604 20.08 -0.83 -25.19
C CYS A 604 19.74 0.57 -24.65
N TYR A 605 20.20 1.61 -25.35
CA TYR A 605 19.99 3.02 -25.01
C TYR A 605 19.03 3.75 -25.96
N ALA A 606 18.34 3.02 -26.84
CA ALA A 606 17.38 3.59 -27.80
C ALA A 606 16.33 4.48 -27.10
N GLN A 607 15.84 4.09 -25.93
CA GLN A 607 14.89 4.92 -25.15
C GLN A 607 15.50 6.24 -24.66
N ALA A 608 16.79 6.27 -24.33
CA ALA A 608 17.47 7.51 -23.94
C ALA A 608 17.64 8.43 -25.13
N LYS A 609 17.96 7.89 -26.31
CA LYS A 609 17.99 8.62 -27.59
C LYS A 609 16.60 9.18 -27.93
N ASP A 610 15.57 8.32 -27.93
CA ASP A 610 14.19 8.70 -28.27
C ASP A 610 13.58 9.67 -27.24
N PHE A 611 14.17 9.75 -26.06
CA PHE A 611 13.79 10.73 -25.06
C PHE A 611 13.97 12.17 -25.58
N GLY A 612 14.92 12.43 -26.48
CA GLY A 612 15.12 13.74 -27.08
C GLY A 612 15.48 14.80 -26.05
N ALA A 613 16.58 14.60 -25.35
CA ALA A 613 17.00 15.47 -24.26
C ALA A 613 17.34 16.90 -24.72
N ASP A 614 16.92 17.89 -23.94
CA ASP A 614 17.40 19.27 -24.09
C ASP A 614 18.76 19.41 -23.46
N VAL A 615 19.01 18.81 -22.28
CA VAL A 615 20.28 18.78 -21.59
C VAL A 615 20.68 17.35 -21.25
N LEU A 616 21.92 16.98 -21.54
CA LEU A 616 22.56 15.74 -21.12
C LEU A 616 23.62 16.06 -20.06
N ILE A 617 23.59 15.41 -18.93
CA ILE A 617 24.67 15.37 -17.95
C ILE A 617 25.41 14.06 -18.17
N ALA A 618 26.60 14.15 -18.75
CA ALA A 618 27.46 13.02 -19.06
C ALA A 618 28.46 12.82 -17.92
N ARG A 619 28.18 11.83 -17.06
CA ARG A 619 28.97 11.50 -15.87
C ARG A 619 29.39 10.03 -15.85
N PHE A 620 30.31 9.64 -16.71
CA PHE A 620 30.76 8.26 -16.83
C PHE A 620 32.19 8.20 -17.44
N VAL A 621 33.03 7.38 -16.87
CA VAL A 621 34.37 7.00 -17.34
C VAL A 621 34.98 5.92 -16.43
N GLU A 622 34.55 5.81 -15.20
CA GLU A 622 35.23 5.07 -14.13
C GLU A 622 35.29 3.56 -14.36
N ASN A 623 34.37 2.99 -15.14
CA ASN A 623 34.35 1.54 -15.45
C ASN A 623 35.11 1.23 -16.77
N CYS A 624 35.68 2.23 -17.45
CA CYS A 624 36.58 1.96 -18.56
C CYS A 624 37.84 1.27 -18.01
N PRO A 625 38.32 0.15 -18.62
CA PRO A 625 39.46 -0.59 -18.12
C PRO A 625 40.72 0.27 -17.99
N TYR A 626 41.15 0.54 -16.75
CA TYR A 626 42.23 1.49 -16.45
C TYR A 626 43.57 1.09 -17.08
N ASN A 627 43.99 -0.18 -16.92
CA ASN A 627 45.26 -0.68 -17.40
C ASN A 627 45.35 -0.86 -18.92
N GLU A 628 44.21 -0.94 -19.58
CA GLU A 628 44.08 -1.14 -21.01
C GLU A 628 43.39 0.05 -21.69
N PHE A 629 43.36 1.19 -21.04
CA PHE A 629 42.68 2.37 -21.55
C PHE A 629 43.34 2.86 -22.85
N ASP A 630 42.51 3.01 -23.90
CA ASP A 630 42.90 3.56 -25.19
C ASP A 630 42.21 4.91 -25.38
N GLU A 631 42.99 5.97 -25.26
CA GLU A 631 42.48 7.33 -25.26
C GLU A 631 41.91 7.75 -26.62
N GLU A 632 42.49 7.24 -27.72
CA GLU A 632 42.03 7.58 -29.06
C GLU A 632 40.68 6.93 -29.34
N ILE A 633 40.59 5.63 -29.10
CA ILE A 633 39.31 4.89 -29.26
C ILE A 633 38.26 5.46 -28.30
N PHE A 634 38.63 5.72 -27.06
CA PHE A 634 37.68 6.31 -26.07
C PHE A 634 37.16 7.65 -26.58
N SER A 635 38.02 8.53 -27.06
CA SER A 635 37.60 9.86 -27.53
C SER A 635 36.62 9.77 -28.69
N GLN A 636 36.89 8.88 -29.66
CA GLN A 636 35.99 8.67 -30.80
C GLN A 636 34.66 8.09 -30.41
N GLU A 637 34.65 7.05 -29.58
CA GLU A 637 33.40 6.36 -29.19
C GLU A 637 32.61 7.15 -28.15
N TYR A 638 33.26 7.95 -27.27
CA TYR A 638 32.60 8.84 -26.34
C TYR A 638 31.83 9.94 -27.10
N GLU A 639 32.46 10.64 -28.04
CA GLU A 639 31.77 11.61 -28.89
C GLU A 639 30.61 10.95 -29.66
N ARG A 640 30.86 9.79 -30.28
CA ARG A 640 29.84 9.04 -31.01
C ARG A 640 28.64 8.65 -30.13
N PHE A 641 28.88 8.28 -28.87
CA PHE A 641 27.82 7.91 -27.95
C PHE A 641 27.03 9.13 -27.49
N LEU A 642 27.69 10.27 -27.24
CA LEU A 642 26.99 11.52 -26.92
C LEU A 642 26.13 12.00 -28.12
N ASP A 643 26.67 11.91 -29.34
CA ASP A 643 25.91 12.21 -30.58
C ASP A 643 24.69 11.27 -30.75
N TYR A 644 24.85 9.98 -30.43
CA TYR A 644 23.76 9.03 -30.44
C TYR A 644 22.65 9.40 -29.45
N LEU A 645 23.01 9.84 -28.24
CA LEU A 645 22.03 10.28 -27.22
C LEU A 645 21.34 11.59 -27.62
N GLY A 646 21.96 12.42 -28.44
CA GLY A 646 21.32 13.47 -29.24
C GLY A 646 20.79 14.66 -28.45
N ALA A 647 21.43 15.10 -27.35
CA ALA A 647 20.99 16.25 -26.56
C ALA A 647 21.37 17.60 -27.20
N LYS A 648 20.56 18.65 -26.95
CA LYS A 648 20.88 20.01 -27.46
C LYS A 648 22.05 20.66 -26.74
N ALA A 649 22.25 20.35 -25.45
CA ALA A 649 23.36 20.81 -24.64
C ALA A 649 23.94 19.64 -23.83
N VAL A 650 25.26 19.59 -23.68
CA VAL A 650 25.96 18.56 -22.90
C VAL A 650 26.77 19.20 -21.78
N ILE A 651 26.57 18.70 -20.57
CA ILE A 651 27.36 18.99 -19.39
C ILE A 651 28.33 17.83 -19.16
N TYR A 652 29.62 18.11 -19.34
CA TYR A 652 30.65 17.11 -19.21
C TYR A 652 31.23 17.09 -17.80
N THR A 653 31.41 15.90 -17.21
CA THR A 653 32.17 15.76 -15.96
C THR A 653 33.28 14.74 -16.07
N THR A 654 34.35 14.94 -15.33
CA THR A 654 35.35 13.88 -15.12
C THR A 654 34.84 12.82 -14.17
N GLY A 655 35.58 11.72 -13.99
CA GLY A 655 35.30 10.73 -12.98
C GLY A 655 35.34 11.29 -11.56
N PHE A 656 34.64 10.64 -10.64
CA PHE A 656 34.76 10.89 -9.19
C PHE A 656 36.11 10.42 -8.65
N TRP A 657 36.68 9.36 -9.23
CA TRP A 657 38.05 8.96 -9.05
C TRP A 657 38.85 9.37 -10.31
N ASN A 658 40.08 9.82 -10.10
CA ASN A 658 40.95 10.17 -11.22
C ASN A 658 41.11 9.01 -12.21
N HIS A 659 40.81 9.24 -13.48
CA HIS A 659 40.86 8.24 -14.55
C HIS A 659 41.65 8.75 -15.76
N PRO A 660 42.42 7.90 -16.49
CA PRO A 660 43.11 8.33 -17.71
C PRO A 660 42.23 9.02 -18.75
N GLY A 661 40.95 8.65 -18.82
CA GLY A 661 39.96 9.24 -19.73
C GLY A 661 39.51 10.65 -19.37
N ASP A 662 39.84 11.17 -18.19
CA ASP A 662 39.47 12.53 -17.76
C ASP A 662 40.09 13.61 -18.68
N HIS A 663 41.31 13.38 -19.14
CA HIS A 663 41.97 14.29 -20.11
C HIS A 663 41.24 14.31 -21.46
N ALA A 664 40.81 13.17 -21.93
CA ALA A 664 40.02 13.06 -23.16
C ALA A 664 38.67 13.81 -23.03
N ILE A 665 37.96 13.63 -21.92
CA ILE A 665 36.69 14.34 -21.64
C ILE A 665 36.92 15.85 -21.63
N CYS A 666 37.99 16.35 -20.99
CA CYS A 666 38.29 17.78 -20.96
C CYS A 666 38.53 18.34 -22.38
N ARG A 667 39.32 17.64 -23.20
CA ARG A 667 39.57 18.06 -24.59
C ARG A 667 38.33 18.03 -25.47
N ILE A 668 37.48 17.00 -25.28
CA ILE A 668 36.21 16.89 -26.01
C ILE A 668 35.29 18.05 -25.61
N ALA A 669 35.17 18.35 -24.33
CA ALA A 669 34.38 19.48 -23.87
C ALA A 669 34.88 20.81 -24.48
N GLU A 670 36.19 21.07 -24.47
CA GLU A 670 36.79 22.25 -25.07
C GLU A 670 36.53 22.34 -26.59
N LYS A 671 36.64 21.22 -27.31
CA LYS A 671 36.31 21.11 -28.73
C LYS A 671 34.89 21.55 -29.05
N HIS A 672 33.96 21.25 -28.14
CA HIS A 672 32.54 21.63 -28.24
C HIS A 672 32.21 22.97 -27.56
N GLY A 673 33.20 23.78 -27.21
CA GLY A 673 33.04 25.09 -26.61
C GLY A 673 32.53 25.08 -25.18
N ALA A 674 32.65 23.95 -24.50
CA ALA A 674 32.26 23.74 -23.10
C ALA A 674 33.48 23.52 -22.21
N LYS A 675 33.29 23.49 -20.90
CA LYS A 675 34.29 23.12 -19.92
C LYS A 675 33.83 21.91 -19.13
N ALA A 676 34.67 20.90 -19.04
CA ALA A 676 34.38 19.75 -18.18
C ALA A 676 34.49 20.15 -16.70
N ILE A 677 33.55 19.62 -15.92
CA ILE A 677 33.51 19.79 -14.47
C ILE A 677 34.39 18.72 -13.84
N VAL A 678 35.46 19.16 -13.19
CA VAL A 678 36.42 18.25 -12.54
C VAL A 678 35.81 17.76 -11.22
N LEU A 679 35.78 16.43 -11.01
CA LEU A 679 35.26 15.77 -9.82
C LEU A 679 36.30 14.90 -9.09
N GLY A 680 37.44 14.60 -9.74
CA GLY A 680 38.42 13.64 -9.23
C GLY A 680 39.04 14.00 -7.88
N ASP A 681 39.16 15.27 -7.54
CA ASP A 681 39.64 15.75 -6.23
C ASP A 681 38.65 15.41 -5.10
N LEU A 682 37.33 15.24 -5.40
CA LEU A 682 36.36 14.77 -4.40
C LEU A 682 36.64 13.32 -3.99
N GLY A 683 37.00 12.47 -4.94
CA GLY A 683 37.31 11.07 -4.68
C GLY A 683 38.59 10.81 -3.91
N GLU A 684 39.47 11.83 -3.76
CA GLU A 684 40.66 11.76 -2.92
C GLU A 684 40.33 11.94 -1.43
N LEU A 685 39.18 12.54 -1.09
CA LEU A 685 38.78 12.84 0.27
C LEU A 685 37.93 11.70 0.84
N ASP A 686 38.36 11.12 1.96
CA ASP A 686 37.61 9.99 2.59
C ASP A 686 36.23 10.41 3.10
N GLU A 687 36.04 11.65 3.53
CA GLU A 687 34.77 12.20 3.95
C GLU A 687 33.72 12.31 2.83
N MET A 688 34.15 12.32 1.58
CA MET A 688 33.27 12.32 0.40
C MET A 688 32.78 10.91 0.03
N LYS A 689 33.41 9.89 0.56
CA LYS A 689 33.07 8.48 0.37
C LYS A 689 32.08 8.03 1.47
N ALA A 690 31.81 6.73 1.54
CA ALA A 690 30.91 6.13 2.53
C ALA A 690 31.64 5.13 3.47
N PRO A 691 32.74 5.48 4.11
CA PRO A 691 33.54 4.54 4.88
C PRO A 691 32.77 4.00 6.08
N GLY A 692 32.70 2.66 6.21
CA GLY A 692 32.04 1.99 7.33
C GLY A 692 30.53 2.03 7.33
N LEU A 693 29.90 2.56 6.27
CA LEU A 693 28.42 2.57 6.15
C LEU A 693 27.87 1.30 5.48
N PHE A 694 28.74 0.55 4.80
CA PHE A 694 28.38 -0.70 4.11
C PHE A 694 29.41 -1.78 4.43
N GLU A 695 29.04 -3.04 4.33
CA GLU A 695 29.95 -4.16 4.58
C GLU A 695 30.97 -4.34 3.45
N HIS A 696 30.56 -4.08 2.21
CA HIS A 696 31.41 -4.28 1.05
C HIS A 696 32.32 -3.07 0.78
N PRO A 697 33.65 -3.26 0.76
CA PRO A 697 34.61 -2.15 0.57
C PRO A 697 34.38 -1.36 -0.72
N GLY A 698 34.02 -2.02 -1.81
CA GLY A 698 33.71 -1.38 -3.08
C GLY A 698 32.54 -0.42 -3.00
N VAL A 699 31.49 -0.74 -2.22
CA VAL A 699 30.36 0.17 -1.97
C VAL A 699 30.83 1.35 -1.12
N CYS A 700 31.63 1.10 -0.08
CA CYS A 700 32.17 2.14 0.80
C CYS A 700 33.05 3.17 0.05
N HIS A 701 33.70 2.78 -1.04
CA HIS A 701 34.50 3.68 -1.87
C HIS A 701 33.66 4.65 -2.72
N HIS A 702 32.38 4.37 -2.95
CA HIS A 702 31.49 5.28 -3.68
C HIS A 702 31.22 6.55 -2.87
N PRO A 703 30.81 7.64 -3.53
CA PRO A 703 30.45 8.87 -2.82
C PRO A 703 29.28 8.65 -1.87
N GLY A 704 29.50 8.96 -0.59
CA GLY A 704 28.43 9.04 0.41
C GLY A 704 27.59 10.31 0.22
N ASP A 705 26.67 10.59 1.13
CA ASP A 705 25.73 11.73 1.03
C ASP A 705 26.45 13.08 0.82
N LEU A 706 27.62 13.29 1.45
CA LEU A 706 28.43 14.49 1.26
C LEU A 706 29.01 14.54 -0.14
N GLY A 707 29.62 13.45 -0.61
CA GLY A 707 30.16 13.34 -1.94
C GLY A 707 29.14 13.53 -3.04
N MET A 708 27.96 12.91 -2.89
CA MET A 708 26.82 13.06 -3.80
C MET A 708 26.33 14.51 -3.86
N ARG A 709 26.23 15.18 -2.71
CA ARG A 709 25.87 16.60 -2.66
C ARG A 709 26.97 17.47 -3.31
N ALA A 710 28.24 17.20 -3.09
CA ALA A 710 29.34 17.94 -3.68
C ALA A 710 29.36 17.80 -5.22
N ILE A 711 29.06 16.61 -5.75
CA ILE A 711 28.87 16.39 -7.19
C ILE A 711 27.72 17.26 -7.71
N ALA A 712 26.57 17.23 -7.07
CA ALA A 712 25.40 18.04 -7.45
C ALA A 712 25.70 19.55 -7.40
N ASP A 713 26.39 20.00 -6.35
CA ASP A 713 26.76 21.42 -6.17
C ASP A 713 27.70 21.92 -7.25
N ARG A 714 28.62 21.08 -7.74
CA ARG A 714 29.52 21.42 -8.85
C ARG A 714 28.81 21.44 -10.20
N ILE A 715 27.85 20.55 -10.41
CA ILE A 715 27.10 20.49 -11.68
C ILE A 715 26.07 21.62 -11.76
N TRP A 716 25.44 21.99 -10.65
CA TRP A 716 24.31 22.90 -10.62
C TRP A 716 24.47 24.24 -11.34
N PRO A 717 25.59 24.98 -11.16
CA PRO A 717 25.78 26.26 -11.86
C PRO A 717 25.76 26.15 -13.40
N TYR A 718 26.34 25.08 -13.93
CA TYR A 718 26.41 24.83 -15.37
C TYR A 718 25.03 24.38 -15.90
N LEU A 719 24.34 23.59 -15.12
CA LEU A 719 22.96 23.14 -15.43
C LEU A 719 22.03 24.33 -15.43
N LEU A 720 22.06 25.18 -14.41
CA LEU A 720 21.23 26.37 -14.31
C LEU A 720 21.47 27.33 -15.50
N ASP A 721 22.72 27.55 -15.90
CA ASP A 721 23.06 28.35 -17.09
C ASP A 721 22.47 27.73 -18.37
N SER A 722 22.53 26.38 -18.51
CA SER A 722 21.93 25.68 -19.66
C SER A 722 20.42 25.80 -19.69
N LEU A 723 19.78 25.70 -18.51
CA LEU A 723 18.32 25.88 -18.36
C LEU A 723 17.83 27.28 -18.76
N HIS A 724 18.65 28.31 -18.52
CA HIS A 724 18.32 29.69 -18.88
C HIS A 724 18.51 30.00 -20.36
N ARG A 725 19.32 29.21 -21.09
CA ARG A 725 19.56 29.39 -22.51
C ARG A 725 18.60 28.66 -23.44
N LEU A 726 17.88 27.66 -22.91
CA LEU A 726 16.90 26.85 -23.63
C LEU A 726 15.47 27.36 -23.42
#